data_947a42d4c562b2027f2cd2398401f385
#
_entry.id   947a42d4c562b2027f2cd2398401f385
#
_cell.length_a   1.000
_cell.length_b   1.000
_cell.length_c   1.000
_cell.angle_alpha   90.00
_cell.angle_beta   90.00
_cell.angle_gamma   90.00
#
_symmetry.space_group_name_H-M   'P 1'
#
loop_
_entity.id
_entity.type
_entity.pdbx_description
1 polymer ?
#
loop_
_entity_poly.entity_id
_entity_poly.type
_entity_poly.pdbx_seq_one_letter_code
_entity_poly.pdbx_strand_id
1 'polypeptide(L)'
;MPFAHVVLDIPTRALSGTFDYAIPESLEETVVVGTTVLVPFSHRQVVGYVVGVSDRVSSGLDVSRVLPITQVLADSAFDEQSAQVAEWMSKEYACSYADALHPFLAPGQKVKVTRKDADSPWQLVCEKSGPVDERWVELTEKAADFTPAANASKQRSVLEALSQGAMRLSELSATIPGARSAVTALQKKDIVEVRTQRQIRGSQEGLGTTLSSGVAPRPQQLTEGQESALAAIKTAQTAAQGDVVLIDGVTGSGKTEVYLSAIEKTLAAGKGAVVLVPEISLTAQTVGRFRSRFGEQVAVLHSKLSLGERFDQWDLIRQGRARVVVGARSALFAPIQNPGLYIIDEEHEASYKQDSLPRYHAREVAAQMARLRGAALALGSATPSLESLYRTAQGSWRGTQWTRVAMTERPGVAVLPQVQVVDMASQFKNGGRSVFSAALAEVLQKTMERGEKSVLLLNRRGFANFLMCRECGCVPECPHCSTSLTYHERTHSLVCHSCGRQWSQHAYPNPSSTCPNCGSRYMGAYGVGTQRVEDELKLLLGSDAPIIRMDADTTAKKGEHQRLLELFDATPGAVLIGTQMIAKGLDFPDVTLVGVINADTMLKLPDFRAAERTFDLLEQVAGRAGRGEKPGKVIIQSYWSTHPAIASVVTHDRRPFFDAELKERREGAYPPFSRLSNVLFWGASEKEVRRVADQMAEALHTKLDAQTGWEILGPADCVKAKVKDKYRRHILVKAPVDAQVGEILSECAASLDKRVGINMTLDVDAYDMM
;
A
#
# COMPACT_ATOMS: atom_id res chain seq x y z
N MET A 1 -37.65 24.57 0.77
CA MET A 1 -37.34 23.22 1.26
C MET A 1 -36.15 22.70 0.46
N PRO A 2 -34.99 22.60 1.03
CA PRO A 2 -33.82 22.10 0.34
C PRO A 2 -33.88 20.57 0.18
N PHE A 3 -33.05 20.06 -0.75
CA PHE A 3 -32.97 18.64 -1.08
C PHE A 3 -31.52 18.16 -0.88
N ALA A 4 -31.38 16.96 -0.36
CA ALA A 4 -30.09 16.28 -0.23
C ALA A 4 -29.94 15.24 -1.36
N HIS A 5 -28.81 15.27 -2.04
CA HIS A 5 -28.38 14.21 -2.95
C HIS A 5 -27.68 13.15 -2.11
N VAL A 6 -28.28 11.97 -2.01
CA VAL A 6 -27.84 10.90 -1.10
C VAL A 6 -27.37 9.68 -1.88
N VAL A 7 -26.19 9.18 -1.54
CA VAL A 7 -25.69 7.87 -1.98
C VAL A 7 -26.11 6.82 -0.96
N LEU A 8 -26.86 5.81 -1.40
CA LEU A 8 -27.31 4.74 -0.52
C LEU A 8 -26.20 3.72 -0.27
N ASP A 9 -26.01 3.32 0.97
CA ASP A 9 -25.07 2.28 1.34
C ASP A 9 -25.63 0.88 1.07
N ILE A 10 -25.78 0.59 -0.20
CA ILE A 10 -26.23 -0.71 -0.70
C ILE A 10 -25.11 -1.26 -1.61
N PRO A 11 -24.53 -2.43 -1.30
CA PRO A 11 -23.40 -2.99 -2.05
C PRO A 11 -23.85 -3.57 -3.41
N THR A 12 -24.38 -2.72 -4.29
CA THR A 12 -24.78 -3.10 -5.64
C THR A 12 -24.40 -2.02 -6.65
N ARG A 13 -23.82 -2.44 -7.77
CA ARG A 13 -23.53 -1.54 -8.89
C ARG A 13 -24.79 -1.03 -9.61
N ALA A 14 -25.92 -1.69 -9.42
CA ALA A 14 -27.18 -1.28 -10.04
C ALA A 14 -27.72 0.05 -9.47
N LEU A 15 -27.21 0.49 -8.31
CA LEU A 15 -27.61 1.72 -7.63
C LEU A 15 -26.38 2.67 -7.55
N SER A 16 -25.72 2.94 -8.66
CA SER A 16 -24.51 3.75 -8.73
C SER A 16 -24.74 5.26 -8.69
N GLY A 17 -26.00 5.72 -8.76
CA GLY A 17 -26.35 7.14 -8.76
C GLY A 17 -26.70 7.68 -7.38
N THR A 18 -27.04 8.97 -7.35
CA THR A 18 -27.60 9.67 -6.19
C THR A 18 -29.11 9.60 -6.20
N PHE A 19 -29.73 9.68 -5.02
CA PHE A 19 -31.15 9.76 -4.82
C PHE A 19 -31.48 11.06 -4.08
N ASP A 20 -32.56 11.74 -4.51
CA ASP A 20 -32.96 13.00 -3.90
C ASP A 20 -33.92 12.75 -2.74
N TYR A 21 -33.63 13.39 -1.62
CA TYR A 21 -34.48 13.38 -0.43
C TYR A 21 -34.73 14.80 0.04
N ALA A 22 -35.95 15.08 0.49
CA ALA A 22 -36.32 16.37 1.07
C ALA A 22 -35.65 16.50 2.45
N ILE A 23 -35.10 17.67 2.76
CA ILE A 23 -34.53 17.98 4.07
C ILE A 23 -35.66 18.61 4.92
N PRO A 24 -36.14 17.94 6.01
CA PRO A 24 -37.08 18.55 6.93
C PRO A 24 -36.53 19.84 7.57
N GLU A 25 -37.40 20.81 7.84
CA GLU A 25 -37.01 22.09 8.46
C GLU A 25 -36.18 21.91 9.76
N SER A 26 -36.53 20.91 10.57
CA SER A 26 -35.80 20.55 11.80
C SER A 26 -34.39 20.02 11.57
N LEU A 27 -34.02 19.66 10.35
CA LEU A 27 -32.72 19.08 9.98
C LEU A 27 -31.89 19.98 9.05
N GLU A 28 -32.39 21.15 8.63
CA GLU A 28 -31.76 22.02 7.65
C GLU A 28 -30.37 22.50 8.10
N GLU A 29 -30.17 22.77 9.40
CA GLU A 29 -28.88 23.19 9.93
C GLU A 29 -27.87 22.03 10.11
N THR A 30 -28.34 20.78 10.16
CA THR A 30 -27.51 19.61 10.46
C THR A 30 -27.15 18.77 9.23
N VAL A 31 -27.99 18.84 8.19
CA VAL A 31 -27.78 18.08 6.95
C VAL A 31 -26.87 18.88 6.00
N VAL A 32 -25.62 18.54 5.99
CA VAL A 32 -24.59 19.08 5.08
C VAL A 32 -23.89 17.96 4.33
N VAL A 33 -23.06 18.30 3.33
CA VAL A 33 -22.26 17.28 2.63
C VAL A 33 -21.42 16.50 3.65
N GLY A 34 -21.40 15.17 3.50
CA GLY A 34 -20.70 14.25 4.41
C GLY A 34 -21.55 13.71 5.55
N THR A 35 -22.73 14.28 5.80
CA THR A 35 -23.65 13.79 6.85
C THR A 35 -24.14 12.38 6.52
N THR A 36 -24.13 11.50 7.53
CA THR A 36 -24.69 10.15 7.42
C THR A 36 -26.15 10.19 7.85
N VAL A 37 -27.05 9.79 6.98
CA VAL A 37 -28.50 9.87 7.16
C VAL A 37 -29.19 8.52 7.06
N LEU A 38 -30.36 8.41 7.69
CA LEU A 38 -31.29 7.31 7.49
C LEU A 38 -32.41 7.77 6.55
N VAL A 39 -32.65 7.01 5.51
CA VAL A 39 -33.63 7.34 4.48
C VAL A 39 -34.50 6.15 4.11
N PRO A 40 -35.79 6.37 3.74
CA PRO A 40 -36.64 5.31 3.25
C PRO A 40 -36.29 4.92 1.82
N PHE A 41 -36.06 3.62 1.56
CA PHE A 41 -35.86 3.07 0.23
C PHE A 41 -36.47 1.68 0.09
N SER A 42 -37.29 1.46 -0.95
CA SER A 42 -37.97 0.17 -1.21
C SER A 42 -38.59 -0.45 0.04
N HIS A 43 -39.42 0.32 0.78
CA HIS A 43 -40.11 -0.09 2.03
C HIS A 43 -39.16 -0.46 3.21
N ARG A 44 -37.90 -0.03 3.16
CA ARG A 44 -36.90 -0.24 4.22
C ARG A 44 -36.25 1.08 4.58
N GLN A 45 -35.70 1.14 5.79
CA GLN A 45 -34.81 2.20 6.20
C GLN A 45 -33.38 1.81 5.83
N VAL A 46 -32.68 2.67 5.10
CA VAL A 46 -31.32 2.45 4.57
C VAL A 46 -30.42 3.60 5.00
N VAL A 47 -29.16 3.29 5.30
CA VAL A 47 -28.13 4.30 5.53
C VAL A 47 -27.75 4.94 4.21
N GLY A 48 -27.57 6.25 4.21
CA GLY A 48 -27.08 7.00 3.07
C GLY A 48 -26.09 8.08 3.49
N TYR A 49 -25.35 8.56 2.52
CA TYR A 49 -24.36 9.62 2.68
C TYR A 49 -24.75 10.81 1.82
N VAL A 50 -24.84 11.98 2.43
CA VAL A 50 -25.13 13.23 1.71
C VAL A 50 -23.91 13.66 0.93
N VAL A 51 -24.02 13.76 -0.39
CA VAL A 51 -22.93 14.17 -1.29
C VAL A 51 -23.17 15.53 -1.94
N GLY A 52 -24.35 16.09 -1.75
CA GLY A 52 -24.71 17.42 -2.22
C GLY A 52 -26.01 17.90 -1.57
N VAL A 53 -26.16 19.22 -1.48
CA VAL A 53 -27.38 19.90 -1.02
C VAL A 53 -27.74 20.95 -2.06
N SER A 54 -29.02 21.03 -2.46
CA SER A 54 -29.51 22.00 -3.45
C SER A 54 -30.97 22.41 -3.19
N ASP A 55 -31.38 23.53 -3.78
CA ASP A 55 -32.76 23.99 -3.74
C ASP A 55 -33.64 23.32 -4.83
N ARG A 56 -33.05 22.45 -5.66
CA ARG A 56 -33.71 21.80 -6.78
C ARG A 56 -33.45 20.30 -6.77
N VAL A 57 -34.45 19.53 -7.14
CA VAL A 57 -34.30 18.08 -7.39
C VAL A 57 -33.59 17.85 -8.73
N SER A 58 -33.06 16.67 -8.89
CA SER A 58 -32.46 16.22 -10.17
C SER A 58 -33.50 16.32 -11.31
N SER A 59 -33.03 16.65 -12.51
CA SER A 59 -33.90 16.89 -13.67
C SER A 59 -34.77 15.68 -13.96
N GLY A 60 -36.10 15.91 -14.11
CA GLY A 60 -37.08 14.87 -14.44
C GLY A 60 -37.77 14.21 -13.25
N LEU A 61 -37.42 14.58 -12.00
CA LEU A 61 -38.11 14.11 -10.80
C LEU A 61 -39.27 15.02 -10.42
N ASP A 62 -40.42 14.40 -10.08
CA ASP A 62 -41.57 15.10 -9.51
C ASP A 62 -41.35 15.34 -8.00
N VAL A 63 -41.26 16.61 -7.61
CA VAL A 63 -41.01 17.04 -6.21
C VAL A 63 -42.00 16.39 -5.23
N SER A 64 -43.25 16.15 -5.65
CA SER A 64 -44.28 15.54 -4.79
C SER A 64 -43.99 14.08 -4.40
N ARG A 65 -43.07 13.42 -5.11
CA ARG A 65 -42.67 12.02 -4.85
C ARG A 65 -41.39 11.90 -4.05
N VAL A 66 -40.72 13.01 -3.75
CA VAL A 66 -39.47 13.01 -2.98
C VAL A 66 -39.76 12.78 -1.51
N LEU A 67 -39.21 11.70 -0.97
CA LEU A 67 -39.37 11.32 0.43
C LEU A 67 -38.45 12.14 1.33
N PRO A 68 -38.86 12.43 2.59
CA PRO A 68 -37.97 13.14 3.52
C PRO A 68 -36.91 12.24 4.12
N ILE A 69 -35.78 12.85 4.54
CA ILE A 69 -34.80 12.21 5.42
C ILE A 69 -35.47 11.85 6.73
N THR A 70 -35.28 10.61 7.19
CA THR A 70 -35.88 10.12 8.43
C THR A 70 -35.12 10.61 9.66
N GLN A 71 -33.78 10.56 9.64
CA GLN A 71 -32.95 10.91 10.78
C GLN A 71 -31.50 11.17 10.34
N VAL A 72 -30.78 12.07 11.02
CA VAL A 72 -29.32 12.19 10.97
C VAL A 72 -28.73 11.16 11.93
N LEU A 73 -27.81 10.32 11.43
CA LEU A 73 -27.15 9.25 12.18
C LEU A 73 -25.77 9.63 12.69
N ALA A 74 -25.03 10.44 11.93
CA ALA A 74 -23.72 10.96 12.31
C ALA A 74 -23.43 12.28 11.58
N ASP A 75 -22.59 13.11 12.21
CA ASP A 75 -22.09 14.36 11.64
C ASP A 75 -21.28 14.13 10.36
N SER A 76 -20.99 15.24 9.64
CA SER A 76 -20.20 15.22 8.43
C SER A 76 -18.83 14.54 8.65
N ALA A 77 -18.57 13.51 7.84
CA ALA A 77 -17.31 12.76 7.82
C ALA A 77 -16.35 13.24 6.72
N PHE A 78 -16.86 13.88 5.67
CA PHE A 78 -16.09 14.33 4.51
C PHE A 78 -16.71 15.61 3.91
N ASP A 79 -15.89 16.35 3.20
CA ASP A 79 -16.26 17.59 2.51
C ASP A 79 -16.70 17.34 1.05
N GLU A 80 -17.14 18.39 0.38
CA GLU A 80 -17.61 18.36 -1.01
C GLU A 80 -16.50 17.87 -1.98
N GLN A 81 -15.25 18.30 -1.78
CA GLN A 81 -14.13 17.88 -2.61
C GLN A 81 -13.86 16.37 -2.44
N SER A 82 -14.00 15.82 -1.25
CA SER A 82 -13.92 14.38 -1.01
C SER A 82 -15.06 13.61 -1.69
N ALA A 83 -16.28 14.15 -1.68
CA ALA A 83 -17.41 13.58 -2.43
C ALA A 83 -17.11 13.55 -3.93
N GLN A 84 -16.59 14.65 -4.50
CA GLN A 84 -16.16 14.72 -5.91
C GLN A 84 -15.08 13.70 -6.25
N VAL A 85 -14.07 13.51 -5.35
CA VAL A 85 -13.05 12.47 -5.53
C VAL A 85 -13.68 11.08 -5.53
N ALA A 86 -14.60 10.81 -4.62
CA ALA A 86 -15.26 9.51 -4.55
C ALA A 86 -16.15 9.25 -5.78
N GLU A 87 -16.84 10.27 -6.30
CA GLU A 87 -17.57 10.17 -7.55
C GLU A 87 -16.65 9.83 -8.73
N TRP A 88 -15.52 10.56 -8.86
CA TRP A 88 -14.50 10.27 -9.85
C TRP A 88 -13.95 8.85 -9.69
N MET A 89 -13.64 8.42 -8.45
CA MET A 89 -13.16 7.07 -8.19
C MET A 89 -14.16 5.99 -8.61
N SER A 90 -15.46 6.22 -8.42
CA SER A 90 -16.49 5.26 -8.80
C SER A 90 -16.51 5.01 -10.31
N LYS A 91 -16.38 6.06 -11.10
CA LYS A 91 -16.31 6.02 -12.56
C LYS A 91 -14.97 5.44 -13.05
N GLU A 92 -13.86 5.94 -12.52
CA GLU A 92 -12.51 5.55 -12.93
C GLU A 92 -12.21 4.07 -12.63
N TYR A 93 -12.63 3.55 -11.45
CA TYR A 93 -12.30 2.21 -10.98
C TYR A 93 -13.46 1.21 -11.02
N ALA A 94 -14.52 1.53 -11.75
CA ALA A 94 -15.66 0.63 -11.95
C ALA A 94 -16.24 0.07 -10.64
N CYS A 95 -16.41 0.89 -9.61
CA CYS A 95 -17.01 0.51 -8.34
C CYS A 95 -18.31 1.31 -8.05
N SER A 96 -19.06 0.94 -7.03
CA SER A 96 -20.21 1.76 -6.61
C SER A 96 -19.74 3.07 -5.97
N TYR A 97 -20.56 4.11 -6.01
CA TYR A 97 -20.24 5.37 -5.35
C TYR A 97 -20.11 5.18 -3.84
N ALA A 98 -20.91 4.31 -3.24
CA ALA A 98 -20.81 3.95 -1.82
C ALA A 98 -19.46 3.30 -1.50
N ASP A 99 -18.98 2.34 -2.32
CA ASP A 99 -17.64 1.75 -2.14
C ASP A 99 -16.54 2.81 -2.20
N ALA A 100 -16.68 3.80 -3.07
CA ALA A 100 -15.72 4.89 -3.21
C ALA A 100 -15.76 5.89 -2.03
N LEU A 101 -16.89 6.04 -1.34
CA LEU A 101 -17.03 6.88 -0.15
C LEU A 101 -16.53 6.21 1.13
N HIS A 102 -16.59 4.89 1.24
CA HIS A 102 -16.18 4.17 2.45
C HIS A 102 -14.77 4.53 2.98
N PRO A 103 -13.74 4.74 2.13
CA PRO A 103 -12.42 5.16 2.61
C PRO A 103 -12.40 6.50 3.37
N PHE A 104 -13.35 7.40 3.11
CA PHE A 104 -13.45 8.71 3.76
C PHE A 104 -14.19 8.67 5.10
N LEU A 105 -14.85 7.56 5.43
CA LEU A 105 -15.59 7.41 6.68
C LEU A 105 -14.67 7.10 7.85
N ALA A 106 -15.16 7.40 9.06
CA ALA A 106 -14.43 7.08 10.27
C ALA A 106 -14.17 5.56 10.41
N PRO A 107 -12.96 5.15 10.84
CA PRO A 107 -12.64 3.73 10.99
C PRO A 107 -13.58 3.01 11.95
N GLY A 108 -14.08 1.83 11.54
CA GLY A 108 -14.93 0.96 12.38
C GLY A 108 -16.41 1.36 12.44
N GLN A 109 -16.86 2.33 11.69
CA GLN A 109 -18.30 2.54 11.46
C GLN A 109 -18.82 1.42 10.56
N LYS A 110 -19.53 0.45 11.17
CA LYS A 110 -20.32 -0.50 10.39
C LYS A 110 -21.61 0.16 9.90
N VAL A 111 -21.93 -0.12 8.66
CA VAL A 111 -23.18 0.34 8.04
C VAL A 111 -24.36 -0.50 8.50
N LYS A 112 -24.59 -0.55 9.79
CA LYS A 112 -25.74 -1.16 10.39
C LYS A 112 -26.35 -0.20 11.39
N VAL A 113 -27.67 -0.13 11.36
CA VAL A 113 -28.42 0.66 12.32
C VAL A 113 -29.22 -0.28 13.23
N THR A 114 -29.37 0.11 14.46
CA THR A 114 -30.21 -0.56 15.44
C THR A 114 -31.02 0.46 16.22
N ARG A 115 -32.13 0.04 16.81
CA ARG A 115 -32.91 0.82 17.80
C ARG A 115 -33.32 -0.10 18.92
N LYS A 116 -33.49 0.42 20.12
CA LYS A 116 -33.89 -0.36 21.31
C LYS A 116 -35.35 -0.81 21.24
N ASP A 117 -36.22 0.08 20.81
CA ASP A 117 -37.68 -0.12 20.65
C ASP A 117 -38.17 0.71 19.48
N ALA A 118 -39.48 0.65 19.22
CA ALA A 118 -40.12 1.34 18.08
C ALA A 118 -40.03 2.86 18.15
N ASP A 119 -39.98 3.42 19.36
CA ASP A 119 -40.00 4.87 19.59
C ASP A 119 -38.57 5.46 19.83
N SER A 120 -37.56 4.60 20.03
CA SER A 120 -36.19 5.02 20.21
C SER A 120 -35.54 5.46 18.90
N PRO A 121 -34.64 6.49 18.92
CA PRO A 121 -33.90 6.90 17.73
C PRO A 121 -32.99 5.78 17.26
N TRP A 122 -32.80 5.71 15.95
CA TRP A 122 -31.84 4.80 15.32
C TRP A 122 -30.42 5.18 15.66
N GLN A 123 -29.57 4.21 15.87
CA GLN A 123 -28.15 4.40 16.16
C GLN A 123 -27.28 3.58 15.22
N LEU A 124 -26.17 4.17 14.75
CA LEU A 124 -25.14 3.44 14.03
C LEU A 124 -24.48 2.43 14.94
N VAL A 125 -24.29 1.22 14.44
CA VAL A 125 -23.51 0.18 15.16
C VAL A 125 -22.03 0.45 14.92
N CYS A 126 -21.34 0.98 15.93
CA CYS A 126 -19.89 1.16 15.92
C CYS A 126 -19.20 -0.05 16.57
N GLU A 127 -18.32 -0.72 15.85
CA GLU A 127 -17.49 -1.79 16.42
C GLU A 127 -16.39 -1.20 17.30
N LYS A 128 -16.55 -1.15 18.63
CA LYS A 128 -15.49 -0.82 19.63
C LYS A 128 -14.49 0.29 19.24
N SER A 129 -14.90 1.18 18.35
CA SER A 129 -14.05 2.22 17.76
C SER A 129 -14.36 3.62 18.28
N GLY A 130 -15.40 3.77 19.08
CA GLY A 130 -15.81 5.09 19.61
C GLY A 130 -14.81 5.68 20.61
N PRO A 131 -15.04 6.94 20.97
CA PRO A 131 -14.26 7.63 21.97
C PRO A 131 -14.23 6.86 23.31
N VAL A 132 -13.09 6.82 23.93
CA VAL A 132 -12.94 6.33 25.29
C VAL A 132 -12.60 7.50 26.18
N ASP A 133 -13.50 7.76 27.14
CA ASP A 133 -13.29 8.77 28.15
C ASP A 133 -12.82 8.09 29.45
N GLU A 134 -11.72 8.57 29.97
CA GLU A 134 -11.20 8.17 31.28
C GLU A 134 -11.62 9.18 32.34
N ARG A 135 -11.95 8.67 33.50
CA ARG A 135 -12.23 9.50 34.67
C ARG A 135 -10.96 9.68 35.46
N TRP A 136 -10.52 10.91 35.59
CA TRP A 136 -9.41 11.31 36.43
C TRP A 136 -9.95 11.88 37.73
N VAL A 137 -9.32 11.54 38.84
CA VAL A 137 -9.66 11.99 40.19
C VAL A 137 -8.53 12.85 40.68
N GLU A 138 -8.83 14.05 41.14
CA GLU A 138 -7.87 14.97 41.76
C GLU A 138 -8.41 15.54 43.07
N LEU A 139 -7.52 15.96 43.94
CA LEU A 139 -7.86 16.64 45.19
C LEU A 139 -8.32 18.08 44.91
N THR A 140 -9.35 18.53 45.60
CA THR A 140 -9.75 19.93 45.65
C THR A 140 -8.99 20.68 46.74
N GLU A 141 -9.07 22.01 46.76
CA GLU A 141 -8.51 22.81 47.87
C GLU A 141 -9.06 22.44 49.23
N LYS A 142 -10.32 21.95 49.28
CA LYS A 142 -10.96 21.51 50.55
C LYS A 142 -10.37 20.22 51.09
N ALA A 143 -9.56 19.51 50.32
CA ALA A 143 -8.92 18.27 50.80
C ALA A 143 -7.85 18.52 51.88
N ALA A 144 -7.26 19.71 51.90
CA ALA A 144 -6.23 20.08 52.86
C ALA A 144 -6.75 20.05 54.34
N ASP A 145 -8.02 20.45 54.53
CA ASP A 145 -8.64 20.54 55.85
C ASP A 145 -9.55 19.34 56.18
N PHE A 146 -9.59 18.32 55.30
CA PHE A 146 -10.48 17.18 55.45
C PHE A 146 -9.79 15.96 56.05
N THR A 147 -10.29 15.51 57.17
CA THR A 147 -9.86 14.25 57.80
C THR A 147 -10.97 13.19 57.73
N PRO A 148 -10.71 12.04 57.05
CA PRO A 148 -11.68 10.97 56.99
C PRO A 148 -11.97 10.37 58.42
N ALA A 149 -13.23 9.94 58.64
CA ALA A 149 -13.61 9.27 59.89
C ALA A 149 -12.72 8.03 60.16
N ALA A 150 -12.53 7.68 61.42
CA ALA A 150 -11.63 6.58 61.81
C ALA A 150 -11.94 5.24 61.14
N ASN A 151 -13.23 4.96 60.85
CA ASN A 151 -13.70 3.78 60.16
C ASN A 151 -13.69 3.87 58.60
N ALA A 152 -13.31 4.98 58.06
CA ALA A 152 -13.30 5.22 56.58
C ALA A 152 -11.93 4.91 55.93
N SER A 153 -11.38 3.71 56.17
CA SER A 153 -10.06 3.30 55.67
C SER A 153 -9.89 3.48 54.16
N LYS A 154 -10.92 3.13 53.38
CA LYS A 154 -10.85 3.27 51.91
C LYS A 154 -10.76 4.74 51.42
N GLN A 155 -11.44 5.67 52.10
CA GLN A 155 -11.31 7.09 51.77
C GLN A 155 -9.89 7.60 52.10
N ARG A 156 -9.30 7.12 53.20
CA ARG A 156 -7.92 7.46 53.58
C ARG A 156 -6.91 6.99 52.53
N SER A 157 -7.01 5.71 52.09
CA SER A 157 -6.12 5.19 51.05
C SER A 157 -6.26 5.91 49.71
N VAL A 158 -7.48 6.32 49.34
CA VAL A 158 -7.70 7.12 48.13
C VAL A 158 -7.06 8.50 48.23
N LEU A 159 -7.22 9.20 49.36
CA LEU A 159 -6.61 10.51 49.60
C LEU A 159 -5.07 10.43 49.64
N GLU A 160 -4.53 9.38 50.25
CA GLU A 160 -3.09 9.12 50.30
C GLU A 160 -2.53 8.87 48.88
N ALA A 161 -3.21 8.09 48.04
CA ALA A 161 -2.83 7.88 46.66
C ALA A 161 -2.87 9.17 45.84
N LEU A 162 -3.91 9.99 46.04
CA LEU A 162 -4.08 11.25 45.32
C LEU A 162 -3.17 12.38 45.82
N SER A 163 -2.51 12.21 47.00
CA SER A 163 -1.51 13.20 47.47
C SER A 163 -0.28 13.30 46.57
N GLN A 164 -0.02 12.29 45.74
CA GLN A 164 1.06 12.27 44.74
C GLN A 164 0.65 12.93 43.42
N GLY A 165 -0.61 13.29 43.27
CA GLY A 165 -1.16 13.94 42.05
C GLY A 165 -2.47 13.30 41.60
N ALA A 166 -3.04 13.85 40.52
CA ALA A 166 -4.25 13.31 39.89
C ALA A 166 -4.01 11.89 39.36
N MET A 167 -4.96 10.97 39.61
CA MET A 167 -4.88 9.58 39.20
C MET A 167 -6.12 9.13 38.42
N ARG A 168 -5.96 8.16 37.54
CA ARG A 168 -7.08 7.55 36.82
C ARG A 168 -7.95 6.73 37.79
N LEU A 169 -9.27 6.84 37.69
CA LEU A 169 -10.19 6.07 38.50
C LEU A 169 -10.03 4.55 38.28
N SER A 170 -9.60 4.12 37.11
CA SER A 170 -9.25 2.72 36.79
C SER A 170 -8.04 2.24 37.57
N GLU A 171 -6.97 3.04 37.66
CA GLU A 171 -5.75 2.72 38.45
C GLU A 171 -6.05 2.68 39.94
N LEU A 172 -6.76 3.70 40.45
CA LEU A 172 -7.23 3.69 41.83
C LEU A 172 -8.06 2.45 42.16
N SER A 173 -8.92 2.01 41.21
CA SER A 173 -9.77 0.82 41.42
C SER A 173 -9.01 -0.50 41.37
N ALA A 174 -7.90 -0.54 40.59
CA ALA A 174 -7.01 -1.71 40.54
C ALA A 174 -6.17 -1.85 41.79
N THR A 175 -5.75 -0.74 42.40
CA THR A 175 -4.87 -0.70 43.58
C THR A 175 -5.65 -0.76 44.88
N ILE A 176 -6.82 -0.11 44.96
CA ILE A 176 -7.62 0.03 46.17
C ILE A 176 -9.00 -0.61 45.99
N PRO A 177 -9.28 -1.79 46.59
CA PRO A 177 -10.58 -2.42 46.51
C PRO A 177 -11.70 -1.51 47.04
N GLY A 178 -12.67 -1.15 46.19
CA GLY A 178 -13.77 -0.26 46.54
C GLY A 178 -13.48 1.24 46.39
N ALA A 179 -12.41 1.61 45.68
CA ALA A 179 -12.07 3.01 45.39
C ALA A 179 -13.22 3.79 44.74
N ARG A 180 -13.98 3.20 43.81
CA ARG A 180 -15.13 3.87 43.14
C ARG A 180 -16.17 4.39 44.13
N SER A 181 -16.54 3.61 45.16
CA SER A 181 -17.50 4.04 46.18
C SER A 181 -16.90 5.10 47.10
N ALA A 182 -15.61 4.99 47.43
CA ALA A 182 -14.90 6.00 48.23
C ALA A 182 -14.78 7.34 47.48
N VAL A 183 -14.41 7.32 46.18
CA VAL A 183 -14.35 8.51 45.33
C VAL A 183 -15.72 9.16 45.21
N THR A 184 -16.80 8.40 44.96
CA THR A 184 -18.16 8.95 44.92
C THR A 184 -18.57 9.64 46.23
N ALA A 185 -18.16 9.08 47.36
CA ALA A 185 -18.46 9.64 48.70
C ALA A 185 -17.63 10.92 48.93
N LEU A 186 -16.37 10.97 48.51
CA LEU A 186 -15.50 12.13 48.61
C LEU A 186 -15.93 13.25 47.65
N GLN A 187 -16.39 12.89 46.47
CA GLN A 187 -16.93 13.83 45.46
C GLN A 187 -18.22 14.53 45.99
N LYS A 188 -19.10 13.81 46.63
CA LYS A 188 -20.30 14.40 47.29
C LYS A 188 -19.97 15.42 48.37
N LYS A 189 -18.75 15.38 48.90
CA LYS A 189 -18.27 16.30 49.95
C LYS A 189 -17.35 17.38 49.36
N ASP A 190 -17.22 17.43 48.03
CA ASP A 190 -16.31 18.34 47.30
C ASP A 190 -14.83 18.19 47.74
N ILE A 191 -14.41 17.01 48.19
CA ILE A 191 -13.01 16.76 48.58
C ILE A 191 -12.18 16.30 47.40
N VAL A 192 -12.82 15.63 46.44
CA VAL A 192 -12.20 15.23 45.17
C VAL A 192 -13.09 15.71 44.00
N GLU A 193 -12.45 16.09 42.93
CA GLU A 193 -13.10 16.36 41.66
C GLU A 193 -12.85 15.19 40.70
N VAL A 194 -13.90 14.78 39.99
CA VAL A 194 -13.80 13.75 38.95
C VAL A 194 -13.97 14.42 37.62
N ARG A 195 -12.88 14.55 36.86
CA ARG A 195 -12.88 15.08 35.51
C ARG A 195 -12.89 13.94 34.51
N THR A 196 -13.74 14.09 33.51
CA THR A 196 -13.74 13.16 32.37
C THR A 196 -12.75 13.72 31.34
N GLN A 197 -11.69 12.97 31.08
CA GLN A 197 -10.69 13.33 30.10
C GLN A 197 -10.68 12.30 28.96
N ARG A 198 -10.66 12.79 27.72
CA ARG A 198 -10.55 11.97 26.54
C ARG A 198 -9.23 11.20 26.55
N GLN A 199 -9.30 9.86 26.50
CA GLN A 199 -8.12 9.02 26.30
C GLN A 199 -7.85 8.87 24.81
N ILE A 200 -6.65 9.25 24.37
CA ILE A 200 -6.17 9.04 23.02
C ILE A 200 -5.30 7.77 23.02
N ARG A 201 -5.84 6.69 22.45
CA ARG A 201 -5.13 5.41 22.33
C ARG A 201 -4.03 5.49 21.27
N GLY A 202 -2.94 4.73 21.46
CA GLY A 202 -1.86 4.64 20.45
C GLY A 202 -0.92 5.83 20.38
N SER A 203 -1.01 6.80 21.33
CA SER A 203 -0.13 7.97 21.30
C SER A 203 1.30 7.70 21.80
N GLN A 204 1.52 6.66 22.63
CA GLN A 204 2.84 6.38 23.20
C GLN A 204 3.24 4.90 23.31
N GLU A 205 2.31 3.95 23.46
CA GLU A 205 2.63 2.58 23.88
C GLU A 205 2.90 1.55 22.76
N GLY A 206 2.62 1.86 21.51
CA GLY A 206 2.74 0.91 20.38
C GLY A 206 4.06 0.98 19.60
N LEU A 207 4.86 2.01 19.80
CA LEU A 207 6.15 2.22 19.15
C LEU A 207 7.20 2.39 20.25
N GLY A 208 7.77 1.27 20.69
CA GLY A 208 8.70 1.14 21.81
C GLY A 208 9.52 2.40 22.12
N THR A 209 9.46 2.80 23.40
CA THR A 209 10.20 3.93 23.98
C THR A 209 11.73 3.77 23.97
N THR A 210 12.25 2.74 23.32
CA THR A 210 13.67 2.34 23.35
C THR A 210 14.49 2.81 22.13
N LEU A 211 13.93 3.54 21.17
CA LEU A 211 14.71 4.10 20.05
C LEU A 211 14.95 5.60 20.22
N SER A 212 15.62 5.97 21.32
CA SER A 212 16.32 7.27 21.46
C SER A 212 17.60 7.36 20.59
N SER A 213 17.95 6.28 19.90
CA SER A 213 19.12 6.23 19.05
C SER A 213 18.75 6.61 17.62
N GLY A 214 19.09 7.85 17.23
CA GLY A 214 19.36 8.19 15.85
C GLY A 214 18.29 8.93 15.07
N VAL A 215 17.58 9.90 15.66
CA VAL A 215 17.05 10.99 14.84
C VAL A 215 18.26 11.79 14.37
N ALA A 216 18.61 11.64 13.09
CA ALA A 216 19.66 12.42 12.50
C ALA A 216 19.38 13.92 12.76
N PRO A 217 20.35 14.69 13.29
CA PRO A 217 20.17 16.12 13.51
C PRO A 217 19.83 16.79 12.17
N ARG A 218 19.09 17.88 12.22
CA ARG A 218 18.81 18.68 11.04
C ARG A 218 20.15 19.00 10.35
N PRO A 219 20.29 18.74 9.04
CA PRO A 219 21.52 19.09 8.33
C PRO A 219 21.73 20.60 8.38
N GLN A 220 22.96 21.04 8.57
CA GLN A 220 23.30 22.45 8.60
C GLN A 220 23.11 23.11 7.23
N GLN A 221 23.33 22.34 6.17
CA GLN A 221 23.14 22.78 4.79
C GLN A 221 22.48 21.64 3.99
N LEU A 222 21.60 22.01 3.10
CA LEU A 222 21.01 21.10 2.12
C LEU A 222 21.94 20.98 0.91
N THR A 223 21.90 19.84 0.22
CA THR A 223 22.57 19.68 -1.06
C THR A 223 21.82 20.44 -2.16
N GLU A 224 22.51 20.74 -3.26
CA GLU A 224 21.90 21.43 -4.42
C GLU A 224 20.65 20.69 -4.94
N GLY A 225 20.70 19.35 -4.99
CA GLY A 225 19.55 18.53 -5.38
C GLY A 225 18.38 18.64 -4.40
N GLN A 226 18.65 18.72 -3.09
CA GLN A 226 17.60 18.92 -2.08
C GLN A 226 16.97 20.31 -2.17
N GLU A 227 17.78 21.35 -2.37
CA GLU A 227 17.28 22.71 -2.58
C GLU A 227 16.43 22.82 -3.84
N SER A 228 16.87 22.23 -4.93
CA SER A 228 16.13 22.17 -6.20
C SER A 228 14.78 21.47 -6.03
N ALA A 229 14.75 20.34 -5.30
CA ALA A 229 13.50 19.61 -5.03
C ALA A 229 12.53 20.46 -4.18
N LEU A 230 13.03 21.16 -3.16
CA LEU A 230 12.22 22.06 -2.34
C LEU A 230 11.70 23.25 -3.12
N ALA A 231 12.50 23.80 -4.05
CA ALA A 231 12.07 24.89 -4.92
C ALA A 231 10.96 24.43 -5.87
N ALA A 232 11.08 23.26 -6.47
CA ALA A 232 10.06 22.67 -7.34
C ALA A 232 8.74 22.43 -6.59
N ILE A 233 8.78 21.85 -5.38
CA ILE A 233 7.59 21.67 -4.54
C ILE A 233 6.94 23.01 -4.21
N LYS A 234 7.73 24.01 -3.84
CA LYS A 234 7.22 25.37 -3.56
C LYS A 234 6.54 25.98 -4.78
N THR A 235 7.12 25.82 -5.96
CA THR A 235 6.52 26.29 -7.23
C THR A 235 5.18 25.61 -7.47
N ALA A 236 5.10 24.29 -7.33
CA ALA A 236 3.87 23.51 -7.45
C ALA A 236 2.79 23.95 -6.44
N GLN A 237 3.17 24.20 -5.18
CA GLN A 237 2.25 24.72 -4.15
C GLN A 237 1.74 26.11 -4.47
N THR A 238 2.58 26.96 -5.06
CA THR A 238 2.21 28.34 -5.43
C THR A 238 1.28 28.35 -6.64
N ALA A 239 1.49 27.47 -7.61
CA ALA A 239 0.62 27.31 -8.77
C ALA A 239 -0.81 26.86 -8.39
N ALA A 240 -0.95 26.07 -7.30
CA ALA A 240 -2.21 25.56 -6.76
C ALA A 240 -3.09 24.83 -7.83
N GLN A 241 -2.44 24.14 -8.79
CA GLN A 241 -3.09 23.42 -9.90
C GLN A 241 -3.04 21.89 -9.75
N GLY A 242 -2.51 21.38 -8.63
CA GLY A 242 -2.30 19.95 -8.42
C GLY A 242 -1.04 19.42 -9.09
N ASP A 243 -0.06 20.29 -9.32
CA ASP A 243 1.18 19.95 -10.00
C ASP A 243 1.97 18.88 -9.25
N VAL A 244 2.65 18.03 -10.01
CA VAL A 244 3.36 16.85 -9.53
C VAL A 244 4.87 17.04 -9.66
N VAL A 245 5.59 16.80 -8.58
CA VAL A 245 7.04 16.83 -8.52
C VAL A 245 7.58 15.43 -8.25
N LEU A 246 8.24 14.82 -9.23
CA LEU A 246 8.94 13.55 -9.08
C LEU A 246 10.36 13.81 -8.57
N ILE A 247 10.62 13.39 -7.34
CA ILE A 247 11.94 13.43 -6.69
C ILE A 247 12.64 12.11 -6.99
N ASP A 248 13.45 12.12 -8.02
CA ASP A 248 14.24 11.01 -8.48
C ASP A 248 15.60 11.00 -7.80
N GLY A 249 15.64 10.40 -6.61
CA GLY A 249 16.81 10.46 -5.75
C GLY A 249 17.40 9.10 -5.42
N VAL A 250 18.70 8.92 -5.64
CA VAL A 250 19.39 7.68 -5.27
C VAL A 250 19.17 7.32 -3.80
N THR A 251 19.30 6.04 -3.46
CA THR A 251 19.20 5.59 -2.07
C THR A 251 20.21 6.35 -1.19
N GLY A 252 19.74 6.98 -0.12
CA GLY A 252 20.60 7.78 0.77
C GLY A 252 20.78 9.23 0.33
N SER A 253 20.12 9.73 -0.72
CA SER A 253 20.20 11.15 -1.16
C SER A 253 19.54 12.14 -0.21
N GLY A 254 18.85 11.67 0.83
CA GLY A 254 18.16 12.53 1.81
C GLY A 254 16.78 12.97 1.38
N LYS A 255 16.06 12.21 0.56
CA LYS A 255 14.64 12.47 0.19
C LYS A 255 13.78 12.81 1.41
N THR A 256 13.95 12.06 2.51
CA THR A 256 13.19 12.30 3.75
C THR A 256 13.39 13.70 4.31
N GLU A 257 14.60 14.29 4.23
CA GLU A 257 14.83 15.66 4.70
C GLU A 257 14.12 16.67 3.79
N VAL A 258 14.05 16.42 2.48
CA VAL A 258 13.24 17.24 1.56
C VAL A 258 11.77 17.22 1.99
N TYR A 259 11.23 16.02 2.33
CA TYR A 259 9.85 15.90 2.80
C TYR A 259 9.62 16.68 4.10
N LEU A 260 10.50 16.51 5.10
CA LEU A 260 10.39 17.21 6.38
C LEU A 260 10.46 18.72 6.19
N SER A 261 11.40 19.22 5.39
CA SER A 261 11.53 20.65 5.10
C SER A 261 10.35 21.22 4.31
N ALA A 262 9.77 20.46 3.38
CA ALA A 262 8.59 20.86 2.63
C ALA A 262 7.35 20.93 3.53
N ILE A 263 7.17 19.94 4.41
CA ILE A 263 6.08 19.93 5.41
C ILE A 263 6.18 21.12 6.36
N GLU A 264 7.38 21.44 6.85
CA GLU A 264 7.62 22.59 7.73
C GLU A 264 7.12 23.90 7.10
N LYS A 265 7.47 24.11 5.81
CA LYS A 265 7.00 25.27 5.05
C LYS A 265 5.49 25.26 4.82
N THR A 266 4.90 24.07 4.58
CA THR A 266 3.46 23.88 4.40
C THR A 266 2.69 24.23 5.69
N LEU A 267 3.18 23.77 6.85
CA LEU A 267 2.61 24.07 8.16
C LEU A 267 2.71 25.55 8.49
N ALA A 268 3.84 26.19 8.19
CA ALA A 268 4.04 27.64 8.37
C ALA A 268 3.07 28.48 7.52
N ALA A 269 2.66 27.95 6.34
CA ALA A 269 1.63 28.57 5.49
C ALA A 269 0.19 28.28 5.97
N GLY A 270 -0.01 27.69 7.14
CA GLY A 270 -1.34 27.37 7.67
C GLY A 270 -2.00 26.16 7.04
N LYS A 271 -1.30 25.38 6.21
CA LYS A 271 -1.81 24.20 5.51
C LYS A 271 -1.33 22.89 6.17
N GLY A 272 -2.00 21.79 5.87
CA GLY A 272 -1.64 20.45 6.33
C GLY A 272 -0.91 19.62 5.27
N ALA A 273 -0.33 18.49 5.68
CA ALA A 273 0.37 17.56 4.79
C ALA A 273 0.01 16.10 5.04
N VAL A 274 -0.09 15.31 3.96
CA VAL A 274 -0.29 13.86 4.00
C VAL A 274 0.94 13.17 3.41
N VAL A 275 1.49 12.22 4.15
CA VAL A 275 2.67 11.44 3.74
C VAL A 275 2.30 9.97 3.68
N LEU A 276 2.37 9.40 2.50
CA LEU A 276 2.21 7.97 2.30
C LEU A 276 3.58 7.30 2.26
N VAL A 277 3.73 6.25 3.06
CA VAL A 277 4.90 5.38 3.05
C VAL A 277 4.44 3.93 2.85
N PRO A 278 5.23 3.06 2.19
CA PRO A 278 4.89 1.64 2.09
C PRO A 278 4.71 1.04 3.49
N GLU A 279 3.71 0.17 3.66
CA GLU A 279 3.37 -0.39 4.98
C GLU A 279 4.54 -1.09 5.66
N ILE A 280 5.40 -1.73 4.88
CA ILE A 280 6.64 -2.38 5.35
C ILE A 280 7.74 -1.39 5.77
N SER A 281 7.73 -0.18 5.23
CA SER A 281 8.67 0.90 5.56
C SER A 281 8.16 1.80 6.69
N LEU A 282 6.92 1.61 7.15
CA LEU A 282 6.33 2.35 8.25
C LEU A 282 6.82 1.79 9.59
N THR A 283 8.11 1.95 9.85
CA THR A 283 8.78 1.52 11.08
C THR A 283 8.69 2.59 12.16
N ALA A 284 8.99 2.18 13.41
CA ALA A 284 9.12 3.13 14.53
C ALA A 284 10.15 4.23 14.23
N GLN A 285 11.23 3.90 13.53
CA GLN A 285 12.27 4.85 13.12
C GLN A 285 11.71 5.88 12.11
N THR A 286 10.96 5.45 11.11
CA THR A 286 10.36 6.36 10.12
C THR A 286 9.38 7.32 10.81
N VAL A 287 8.46 6.81 11.61
CA VAL A 287 7.51 7.63 12.37
C VAL A 287 8.23 8.55 13.36
N GLY A 288 9.28 8.05 14.02
CA GLY A 288 10.11 8.82 14.94
C GLY A 288 10.72 10.06 14.31
N ARG A 289 11.17 10.00 13.05
CA ARG A 289 11.71 11.15 12.31
C ARG A 289 10.66 12.28 12.15
N PHE A 290 9.41 11.93 11.82
CA PHE A 290 8.34 12.93 11.72
C PHE A 290 7.94 13.49 13.09
N ARG A 291 7.78 12.62 14.10
CA ARG A 291 7.41 13.05 15.46
C ARG A 291 8.48 13.92 16.12
N SER A 292 9.76 13.63 15.93
CA SER A 292 10.84 14.47 16.47
C SER A 292 10.85 15.88 15.86
N ARG A 293 10.36 16.03 14.61
CA ARG A 293 10.31 17.31 13.92
C ARG A 293 9.03 18.10 14.20
N PHE A 294 7.87 17.42 14.30
CA PHE A 294 6.55 18.06 14.36
C PHE A 294 5.76 17.75 15.63
N GLY A 295 6.29 16.93 16.53
CA GLY A 295 5.69 16.62 17.82
C GLY A 295 4.28 16.02 17.71
N GLU A 296 3.35 16.56 18.47
CA GLU A 296 1.96 16.11 18.55
C GLU A 296 1.11 16.42 17.31
N GLN A 297 1.61 17.25 16.40
CA GLN A 297 0.92 17.54 15.14
C GLN A 297 0.93 16.33 14.16
N VAL A 298 1.61 15.23 14.52
CA VAL A 298 1.72 14.01 13.68
C VAL A 298 0.72 12.98 14.11
N ALA A 299 -0.23 12.65 13.23
CA ALA A 299 -1.07 11.47 13.34
C ALA A 299 -0.53 10.33 12.47
N VAL A 300 -0.66 9.09 12.95
CA VAL A 300 -0.16 7.89 12.26
C VAL A 300 -1.31 6.94 11.96
N LEU A 301 -1.46 6.53 10.69
CA LEU A 301 -2.54 5.64 10.24
C LEU A 301 -1.98 4.42 9.48
N HIS A 302 -2.17 3.20 10.05
CA HIS A 302 -1.76 1.94 9.39
C HIS A 302 -2.59 0.75 9.86
N SER A 303 -2.49 -0.38 9.14
CA SER A 303 -3.30 -1.59 9.39
C SER A 303 -3.03 -2.28 10.72
N LYS A 304 -1.83 -2.12 11.32
CA LYS A 304 -1.45 -2.74 12.60
C LYS A 304 -2.08 -2.07 13.80
N LEU A 305 -2.61 -0.84 13.67
CA LEU A 305 -3.38 -0.18 14.72
C LEU A 305 -4.73 -0.87 14.90
N SER A 306 -5.16 -0.99 16.15
CA SER A 306 -6.53 -1.41 16.47
C SER A 306 -7.56 -0.41 15.90
N LEU A 307 -8.81 -0.83 15.77
CA LEU A 307 -9.89 0.06 15.30
C LEU A 307 -10.03 1.30 16.18
N GLY A 308 -9.86 1.14 17.50
CA GLY A 308 -9.94 2.25 18.44
C GLY A 308 -8.78 3.25 18.27
N GLU A 309 -7.56 2.76 18.14
CA GLU A 309 -6.40 3.62 17.89
C GLU A 309 -6.53 4.37 16.55
N ARG A 310 -6.99 3.69 15.49
CA ARG A 310 -7.25 4.35 14.19
C ARG A 310 -8.32 5.43 14.29
N PHE A 311 -9.38 5.17 15.06
CA PHE A 311 -10.43 6.16 15.30
C PHE A 311 -9.89 7.39 16.03
N ASP A 312 -9.07 7.20 17.08
CA ASP A 312 -8.51 8.32 17.83
C ASP A 312 -7.55 9.17 16.99
N GLN A 313 -6.71 8.54 16.15
CA GLN A 313 -5.86 9.26 15.20
C GLN A 313 -6.68 10.02 14.15
N TRP A 314 -7.73 9.38 13.61
CA TRP A 314 -8.65 9.99 12.66
C TRP A 314 -9.37 11.20 13.27
N ASP A 315 -9.80 11.09 14.52
CA ASP A 315 -10.50 12.17 15.24
C ASP A 315 -9.57 13.37 15.54
N LEU A 316 -8.29 13.11 15.89
CA LEU A 316 -7.26 14.16 16.03
C LEU A 316 -7.07 14.95 14.73
N ILE A 317 -7.06 14.27 13.59
CA ILE A 317 -6.94 14.92 12.27
C ILE A 317 -8.19 15.75 11.99
N ARG A 318 -9.39 15.17 12.18
CA ARG A 318 -10.67 15.85 11.98
C ARG A 318 -10.80 17.13 12.81
N GLN A 319 -10.32 17.11 14.06
CA GLN A 319 -10.30 18.27 14.95
C GLN A 319 -9.23 19.31 14.59
N GLY A 320 -8.37 19.05 13.59
CA GLY A 320 -7.27 19.95 13.22
C GLY A 320 -6.10 19.99 14.23
N ARG A 321 -6.10 19.09 15.24
CA ARG A 321 -5.02 18.96 16.22
C ARG A 321 -3.79 18.31 15.59
N ALA A 322 -3.99 17.32 14.71
CA ALA A 322 -2.94 16.78 13.88
C ALA A 322 -3.05 17.34 12.46
N ARG A 323 -1.98 17.97 11.98
CA ARG A 323 -1.88 18.61 10.67
C ARG A 323 -0.91 17.91 9.73
N VAL A 324 -0.19 16.91 10.22
CA VAL A 324 0.68 16.01 9.46
C VAL A 324 0.16 14.58 9.63
N VAL A 325 -0.24 13.96 8.54
CA VAL A 325 -0.69 12.57 8.54
C VAL A 325 0.39 11.70 7.90
N VAL A 326 0.88 10.71 8.62
CA VAL A 326 1.86 9.73 8.10
C VAL A 326 1.23 8.35 8.12
N GLY A 327 1.27 7.64 7.03
CA GLY A 327 0.67 6.32 7.05
C GLY A 327 0.80 5.51 5.76
N ALA A 328 0.16 4.35 5.77
CA ALA A 328 0.03 3.52 4.58
C ALA A 328 -0.99 4.13 3.59
N ARG A 329 -1.19 3.49 2.47
CA ARG A 329 -2.12 3.91 1.39
C ARG A 329 -3.45 4.50 1.88
N SER A 330 -4.08 3.89 2.89
CA SER A 330 -5.37 4.36 3.44
C SER A 330 -5.31 5.72 4.15
N ALA A 331 -4.12 6.18 4.55
CA ALA A 331 -3.94 7.49 5.17
C ALA A 331 -4.26 8.66 4.21
N LEU A 332 -4.30 8.39 2.90
CA LEU A 332 -4.67 9.36 1.88
C LEU A 332 -6.06 9.98 2.13
N PHE A 333 -6.99 9.19 2.66
CA PHE A 333 -8.38 9.60 2.89
C PHE A 333 -8.65 10.21 4.26
N ALA A 334 -7.60 10.50 5.03
CA ALA A 334 -7.73 11.14 6.33
C ALA A 334 -8.41 12.52 6.21
N PRO A 335 -9.28 12.93 7.16
CA PRO A 335 -10.04 14.17 7.09
C PRO A 335 -9.19 15.38 7.45
N ILE A 336 -8.07 15.55 6.74
CA ILE A 336 -7.13 16.66 6.97
C ILE A 336 -7.74 17.97 6.50
N GLN A 337 -7.69 18.97 7.35
CA GLN A 337 -8.16 20.30 7.01
C GLN A 337 -7.11 21.04 6.17
N ASN A 338 -7.57 21.70 5.08
CA ASN A 338 -6.74 22.53 4.21
C ASN A 338 -5.40 21.90 3.80
N PRO A 339 -5.38 20.72 3.14
CA PRO A 339 -4.13 20.09 2.73
C PRO A 339 -3.43 20.91 1.65
N GLY A 340 -2.13 21.17 1.84
CA GLY A 340 -1.28 21.90 0.88
C GLY A 340 -0.22 21.02 0.23
N LEU A 341 -0.02 19.80 0.74
CA LEU A 341 1.02 18.91 0.25
C LEU A 341 0.64 17.44 0.47
N TYR A 342 0.70 16.67 -0.61
CA TYR A 342 0.67 15.22 -0.59
C TYR A 342 2.06 14.70 -0.94
N ILE A 343 2.54 13.69 -0.20
CA ILE A 343 3.83 13.05 -0.44
C ILE A 343 3.60 11.55 -0.56
N ILE A 344 4.17 10.91 -1.57
CA ILE A 344 4.21 9.46 -1.70
C ILE A 344 5.67 9.05 -1.78
N ASP A 345 6.17 8.42 -0.73
CA ASP A 345 7.51 7.86 -0.71
C ASP A 345 7.54 6.47 -1.34
N GLU A 346 8.62 6.13 -2.01
CA GLU A 346 8.78 4.90 -2.81
C GLU A 346 7.57 4.67 -3.74
N GLU A 347 7.25 5.67 -4.60
CA GLU A 347 6.03 5.74 -5.41
C GLU A 347 5.83 4.54 -6.35
N HIS A 348 6.92 3.83 -6.70
CA HIS A 348 6.93 2.63 -7.54
C HIS A 348 6.33 1.39 -6.86
N GLU A 349 6.10 1.45 -5.53
CA GLU A 349 5.65 0.29 -4.77
C GLU A 349 4.27 -0.22 -5.17
N ALA A 350 4.21 -1.52 -5.47
CA ALA A 350 2.96 -2.19 -5.85
C ALA A 350 1.86 -2.10 -4.77
N SER A 351 2.24 -1.91 -3.50
CA SER A 351 1.30 -1.79 -2.37
C SER A 351 0.40 -0.55 -2.43
N TYR A 352 0.72 0.42 -3.29
CA TYR A 352 -0.13 1.59 -3.54
C TYR A 352 -1.34 1.29 -4.44
N LYS A 353 -1.37 0.15 -5.12
CA LYS A 353 -2.58 -0.39 -5.76
C LYS A 353 -3.37 -1.21 -4.75
N GLN A 354 -4.69 -0.98 -4.66
CA GLN A 354 -5.58 -1.72 -3.76
C GLN A 354 -6.15 -2.98 -4.42
N ASP A 355 -6.12 -4.11 -3.70
CA ASP A 355 -6.60 -5.41 -4.21
C ASP A 355 -8.10 -5.63 -3.99
N SER A 356 -8.72 -4.88 -3.07
CA SER A 356 -10.15 -4.90 -2.76
C SER A 356 -10.84 -3.66 -3.30
N LEU A 357 -12.18 -3.66 -3.37
CA LEU A 357 -12.95 -2.48 -3.76
C LEU A 357 -12.83 -1.35 -2.72
N PRO A 358 -12.72 -0.11 -3.22
CA PRO A 358 -12.40 0.31 -4.58
C PRO A 358 -10.95 -0.02 -4.95
N ARG A 359 -10.69 -0.55 -6.17
CA ARG A 359 -9.36 -1.00 -6.62
C ARG A 359 -8.53 0.16 -7.17
N TYR A 360 -8.35 1.21 -6.38
CA TYR A 360 -7.64 2.42 -6.78
C TYR A 360 -6.11 2.28 -6.69
N HIS A 361 -5.41 3.16 -7.40
CA HIS A 361 -3.98 3.40 -7.20
C HIS A 361 -3.79 4.72 -6.45
N ALA A 362 -3.05 4.70 -5.34
CA ALA A 362 -2.91 5.87 -4.45
C ALA A 362 -2.32 7.08 -5.16
N ARG A 363 -1.35 6.91 -6.08
CA ARG A 363 -0.78 8.00 -6.87
C ARG A 363 -1.84 8.75 -7.69
N GLU A 364 -2.72 8.02 -8.38
CA GLU A 364 -3.76 8.62 -9.22
C GLU A 364 -4.81 9.36 -8.37
N VAL A 365 -5.21 8.76 -7.25
CA VAL A 365 -6.14 9.41 -6.32
C VAL A 365 -5.51 10.63 -5.66
N ALA A 366 -4.23 10.55 -5.25
CA ALA A 366 -3.51 11.68 -4.68
C ALA A 366 -3.36 12.84 -5.69
N ALA A 367 -3.10 12.55 -6.97
CA ALA A 367 -3.05 13.55 -8.02
C ALA A 367 -4.42 14.23 -8.22
N GLN A 368 -5.51 13.46 -8.22
CA GLN A 368 -6.88 14.02 -8.30
C GLN A 368 -7.22 14.86 -7.07
N MET A 369 -6.87 14.39 -5.85
CA MET A 369 -7.07 15.16 -4.62
C MET A 369 -6.24 16.45 -4.61
N ALA A 370 -4.97 16.39 -5.02
CA ALA A 370 -4.12 17.56 -5.11
C ALA A 370 -4.69 18.60 -6.07
N ARG A 371 -5.19 18.17 -7.23
CA ARG A 371 -5.84 19.04 -8.23
C ARG A 371 -7.08 19.74 -7.68
N LEU A 372 -8.00 18.99 -7.06
CA LEU A 372 -9.24 19.55 -6.53
C LEU A 372 -9.01 20.49 -5.34
N ARG A 373 -7.97 20.25 -4.55
CA ARG A 373 -7.65 21.02 -3.34
C ARG A 373 -6.62 22.14 -3.55
N GLY A 374 -6.10 22.31 -4.78
CA GLY A 374 -5.03 23.27 -5.05
C GLY A 374 -3.77 23.00 -4.23
N ALA A 375 -3.45 21.72 -4.03
CA ALA A 375 -2.25 21.25 -3.32
C ALA A 375 -1.19 20.77 -4.30
N ALA A 376 0.05 20.56 -3.86
CA ALA A 376 1.09 19.89 -4.63
C ALA A 376 1.18 18.41 -4.30
N LEU A 377 1.60 17.59 -5.26
CA LEU A 377 1.93 16.19 -5.06
C LEU A 377 3.43 15.98 -5.27
N ALA A 378 4.15 15.50 -4.25
CA ALA A 378 5.53 15.09 -4.33
C ALA A 378 5.60 13.55 -4.36
N LEU A 379 6.22 13.00 -5.38
CA LEU A 379 6.49 11.57 -5.55
C LEU A 379 7.97 11.33 -5.36
N GLY A 380 8.36 10.48 -4.42
CA GLY A 380 9.76 10.18 -4.18
C GLY A 380 10.11 8.73 -4.44
N SER A 381 11.20 8.48 -5.13
CA SER A 381 11.72 7.13 -5.35
C SER A 381 13.21 7.14 -5.69
N ALA A 382 13.88 6.03 -5.37
CA ALA A 382 15.22 5.74 -5.90
C ALA A 382 15.14 5.03 -7.26
N THR A 383 14.03 4.36 -7.50
CA THR A 383 13.70 3.64 -8.73
C THR A 383 12.30 4.07 -9.19
N PRO A 384 12.13 5.29 -9.72
CA PRO A 384 10.82 5.77 -10.14
C PRO A 384 10.19 4.87 -11.19
N SER A 385 8.87 4.70 -11.10
CA SER A 385 8.11 3.91 -12.07
C SER A 385 8.24 4.48 -13.48
N LEU A 386 8.23 3.60 -14.49
CA LEU A 386 8.31 4.02 -15.89
C LEU A 386 7.14 4.93 -16.28
N GLU A 387 5.97 4.74 -15.67
CA GLU A 387 4.82 5.62 -15.85
C GLU A 387 5.11 7.04 -15.35
N SER A 388 5.71 7.19 -14.16
CA SER A 388 6.04 8.51 -13.61
C SER A 388 7.14 9.20 -14.41
N LEU A 389 8.17 8.46 -14.83
CA LEU A 389 9.23 8.98 -15.69
C LEU A 389 8.70 9.42 -17.06
N TYR A 390 7.84 8.61 -17.67
CA TYR A 390 7.22 8.97 -18.94
C TYR A 390 6.39 10.26 -18.84
N ARG A 391 5.55 10.38 -17.78
CA ARG A 391 4.73 11.57 -17.55
C ARG A 391 5.58 12.83 -17.36
N THR A 392 6.68 12.74 -16.63
CA THR A 392 7.60 13.88 -16.46
C THR A 392 8.33 14.23 -17.77
N ALA A 393 8.62 13.25 -18.63
CA ALA A 393 9.19 13.50 -19.96
C ALA A 393 8.19 14.18 -20.89
N GLN A 394 6.88 13.96 -20.73
CA GLN A 394 5.83 14.70 -21.44
C GLN A 394 5.63 16.13 -20.89
N GLY A 395 6.11 16.43 -19.69
CA GLY A 395 5.96 17.73 -19.01
C GLY A 395 4.57 17.99 -18.46
N SER A 396 3.52 17.38 -19.01
CA SER A 396 2.14 17.50 -18.52
C SER A 396 1.38 16.18 -18.66
N TRP A 397 0.44 15.93 -17.76
CA TRP A 397 -0.40 14.73 -17.79
C TRP A 397 -1.78 15.02 -17.21
N ARG A 398 -2.84 14.74 -17.96
CA ARG A 398 -4.24 14.96 -17.54
C ARG A 398 -4.50 16.35 -16.95
N GLY A 399 -3.88 17.37 -17.55
CA GLY A 399 -4.08 18.78 -17.17
C GLY A 399 -3.26 19.28 -15.99
N THR A 400 -2.32 18.49 -15.47
CA THR A 400 -1.36 18.91 -14.43
C THR A 400 0.07 18.91 -14.97
N GLN A 401 0.93 19.80 -14.44
CA GLN A 401 2.36 19.80 -14.77
C GLN A 401 3.09 18.71 -14.00
N TRP A 402 4.01 18.02 -14.68
CA TRP A 402 4.85 16.98 -14.11
C TRP A 402 6.32 17.37 -14.26
N THR A 403 6.99 17.60 -13.13
CA THR A 403 8.39 18.03 -13.11
C THR A 403 9.24 16.96 -12.44
N ARG A 404 10.39 16.63 -13.02
CA ARG A 404 11.37 15.71 -12.42
C ARG A 404 12.53 16.51 -11.84
N VAL A 405 12.93 16.18 -10.62
CA VAL A 405 14.14 16.68 -9.98
C VAL A 405 15.02 15.49 -9.62
N ALA A 406 16.25 15.48 -10.15
CA ALA A 406 17.22 14.42 -9.88
C ALA A 406 18.06 14.79 -8.63
N MET A 407 18.19 13.83 -7.70
CA MET A 407 19.08 13.93 -6.54
C MET A 407 20.11 12.80 -6.61
N THR A 408 21.22 13.05 -7.28
CA THR A 408 22.25 12.05 -7.59
C THR A 408 23.32 11.92 -6.52
N GLU A 409 23.42 12.89 -5.61
CA GLU A 409 24.42 12.94 -4.57
C GLU A 409 23.94 12.28 -3.28
N ARG A 410 24.86 11.64 -2.57
CA ARG A 410 24.67 11.15 -1.20
C ARG A 410 25.34 12.11 -0.23
N PRO A 411 24.64 12.68 0.75
CA PRO A 411 25.29 13.43 1.83
C PRO A 411 26.24 12.51 2.61
N GLY A 412 27.49 12.92 2.79
CA GLY A 412 28.51 12.17 3.55
C GLY A 412 29.49 11.37 2.69
N VAL A 413 30.21 10.43 3.32
CA VAL A 413 31.35 9.70 2.72
C VAL A 413 30.94 8.36 2.05
N ALA A 414 29.66 8.05 2.02
CA ALA A 414 29.18 6.74 1.53
C ALA A 414 29.40 6.57 0.02
N VAL A 415 30.21 5.57 -0.34
CA VAL A 415 30.52 5.20 -1.74
C VAL A 415 29.48 4.17 -2.22
N LEU A 416 29.14 4.21 -3.53
CA LEU A 416 28.32 3.17 -4.12
C LEU A 416 28.99 1.80 -4.03
N PRO A 417 28.26 0.72 -3.71
CA PRO A 417 28.85 -0.60 -3.60
C PRO A 417 29.34 -1.12 -4.96
N GLN A 418 30.37 -1.93 -4.93
CA GLN A 418 30.81 -2.64 -6.14
C GLN A 418 29.82 -3.77 -6.46
N VAL A 419 29.20 -3.70 -7.63
CA VAL A 419 28.27 -4.75 -8.10
C VAL A 419 28.97 -5.68 -9.08
N GLN A 420 28.90 -6.98 -8.81
CA GLN A 420 29.44 -8.04 -9.68
C GLN A 420 28.30 -8.99 -10.08
N VAL A 421 28.13 -9.22 -11.37
CA VAL A 421 27.21 -10.25 -11.88
C VAL A 421 27.98 -11.52 -12.21
N VAL A 422 27.43 -12.66 -11.80
CA VAL A 422 27.98 -13.99 -12.09
C VAL A 422 27.04 -14.71 -13.02
N ASP A 423 27.56 -15.15 -14.18
CA ASP A 423 26.86 -15.97 -15.14
C ASP A 423 26.77 -17.43 -14.68
N MET A 424 25.60 -17.81 -14.18
CA MET A 424 25.32 -19.15 -13.70
C MET A 424 25.26 -20.20 -14.83
N ALA A 425 24.96 -19.80 -16.08
CA ALA A 425 24.97 -20.68 -17.23
C ALA A 425 26.38 -21.17 -17.52
N SER A 426 27.35 -20.27 -17.53
CA SER A 426 28.77 -20.61 -17.67
C SER A 426 29.26 -21.49 -16.53
N GLN A 427 28.86 -21.20 -15.29
CA GLN A 427 29.21 -22.03 -14.13
C GLN A 427 28.64 -23.44 -14.23
N PHE A 428 27.40 -23.59 -14.68
CA PHE A 428 26.76 -24.89 -14.89
C PHE A 428 27.50 -25.74 -15.96
N LYS A 429 27.89 -25.11 -17.07
CA LYS A 429 28.69 -25.76 -18.13
C LYS A 429 30.03 -26.28 -17.61
N ASN A 430 30.65 -25.54 -16.69
CA ASN A 430 31.90 -25.90 -16.04
C ASN A 430 31.76 -26.91 -14.88
N GLY A 431 30.59 -27.55 -14.73
CA GLY A 431 30.34 -28.59 -13.74
C GLY A 431 29.81 -28.12 -12.38
N GLY A 432 29.63 -26.81 -12.16
CA GLY A 432 29.07 -26.26 -10.92
C GLY A 432 27.58 -26.65 -10.76
N ARG A 433 27.24 -27.26 -9.62
CA ARG A 433 25.86 -27.70 -9.30
C ARG A 433 25.28 -27.06 -8.06
N SER A 434 26.10 -26.31 -7.29
CA SER A 434 25.67 -25.58 -6.10
C SER A 434 24.75 -24.41 -6.46
N VAL A 435 23.90 -24.03 -5.51
CA VAL A 435 23.10 -22.81 -5.55
C VAL A 435 24.01 -21.56 -5.48
N PHE A 436 25.18 -21.70 -4.85
CA PHE A 436 26.16 -20.63 -4.73
C PHE A 436 27.23 -20.71 -5.82
N SER A 437 27.50 -19.59 -6.46
CA SER A 437 28.66 -19.46 -7.32
C SER A 437 29.96 -19.50 -6.48
N ALA A 438 31.04 -19.94 -7.09
CA ALA A 438 32.33 -19.92 -6.41
C ALA A 438 32.71 -18.51 -5.88
N ALA A 439 32.43 -17.48 -6.67
CA ALA A 439 32.65 -16.09 -6.28
C ALA A 439 31.84 -15.66 -5.04
N LEU A 440 30.55 -16.02 -4.98
CA LEU A 440 29.72 -15.69 -3.82
C LEU A 440 30.13 -16.50 -2.60
N ALA A 441 30.42 -17.79 -2.76
CA ALA A 441 30.85 -18.68 -1.68
C ALA A 441 32.15 -18.19 -1.01
N GLU A 442 33.16 -17.83 -1.82
CA GLU A 442 34.41 -17.29 -1.31
C GLU A 442 34.23 -15.99 -0.53
N VAL A 443 33.42 -15.05 -1.05
CA VAL A 443 33.21 -13.76 -0.38
C VAL A 443 32.38 -13.93 0.90
N LEU A 444 31.39 -14.84 0.92
CA LEU A 444 30.60 -15.18 2.12
C LEU A 444 31.49 -15.68 3.25
N GLN A 445 32.39 -16.63 2.97
CA GLN A 445 33.34 -17.16 3.96
C GLN A 445 34.22 -16.05 4.52
N LYS A 446 34.83 -15.25 3.65
CA LYS A 446 35.69 -14.13 4.06
C LYS A 446 34.96 -13.06 4.87
N THR A 447 33.71 -12.78 4.55
CA THR A 447 32.88 -11.80 5.26
C THR A 447 32.54 -12.29 6.66
N MET A 448 32.15 -13.56 6.81
CA MET A 448 31.91 -14.19 8.10
C MET A 448 33.18 -14.23 8.98
N GLU A 449 34.34 -14.62 8.43
CA GLU A 449 35.62 -14.65 9.12
C GLU A 449 36.05 -13.29 9.69
N ARG A 450 35.64 -12.19 9.03
CA ARG A 450 35.85 -10.81 9.51
C ARG A 450 34.84 -10.36 10.56
N GLY A 451 33.84 -11.18 10.89
CA GLY A 451 32.73 -10.80 11.75
C GLY A 451 31.78 -9.80 11.12
N GLU A 452 31.83 -9.59 9.81
CA GLU A 452 30.97 -8.69 9.06
C GLU A 452 29.68 -9.39 8.65
N LYS A 453 28.61 -8.61 8.47
CA LYS A 453 27.29 -9.17 8.19
C LYS A 453 27.01 -9.31 6.70
N SER A 454 26.27 -10.36 6.35
CA SER A 454 25.84 -10.64 4.98
C SER A 454 24.34 -10.72 4.87
N VAL A 455 23.79 -10.25 3.73
CA VAL A 455 22.37 -10.37 3.39
C VAL A 455 22.24 -11.17 2.10
N LEU A 456 21.47 -12.26 2.13
CA LEU A 456 21.20 -13.11 0.98
C LEU A 456 19.75 -13.00 0.55
N LEU A 457 19.52 -12.39 -0.61
CA LEU A 457 18.22 -12.25 -1.21
C LEU A 457 17.87 -13.48 -2.04
N LEU A 458 16.80 -14.15 -1.68
CA LEU A 458 16.15 -15.16 -2.49
C LEU A 458 14.83 -14.60 -3.03
N ASN A 459 14.73 -14.43 -4.32
CA ASN A 459 13.52 -13.92 -4.92
C ASN A 459 12.46 -15.02 -5.04
N ARG A 460 11.52 -15.08 -4.06
CA ARG A 460 10.43 -16.06 -4.00
C ARG A 460 9.07 -15.36 -3.99
N ARG A 461 8.60 -14.87 -5.13
CA ARG A 461 7.17 -14.59 -5.33
C ARG A 461 6.67 -15.34 -6.55
N GLY A 462 5.63 -16.16 -6.34
CA GLY A 462 4.84 -16.81 -7.38
C GLY A 462 5.25 -18.24 -7.70
N PHE A 463 4.28 -19.14 -7.66
CA PHE A 463 4.34 -20.51 -8.18
C PHE A 463 4.20 -20.53 -9.73
N ALA A 464 4.84 -19.61 -10.44
CA ALA A 464 4.93 -19.77 -11.88
C ALA A 464 6.04 -20.76 -12.16
N ASN A 465 5.67 -22.04 -12.30
CA ASN A 465 6.58 -23.04 -12.83
C ASN A 465 6.83 -22.70 -14.29
N PHE A 466 8.05 -22.39 -14.65
CA PHE A 466 8.46 -22.29 -16.05
C PHE A 466 9.61 -23.28 -16.31
N LEU A 467 9.70 -23.72 -17.54
CA LEU A 467 10.85 -24.51 -17.99
C LEU A 467 12.00 -23.56 -18.31
N MET A 468 13.19 -23.87 -17.83
CA MET A 468 14.39 -23.11 -18.15
C MET A 468 15.52 -24.04 -18.56
N CYS A 469 16.25 -23.65 -19.60
CA CYS A 469 17.47 -24.31 -20.00
C CYS A 469 18.62 -23.98 -19.01
N ARG A 470 19.23 -24.98 -18.43
CA ARG A 470 20.32 -24.79 -17.48
C ARG A 470 21.64 -24.37 -18.14
N GLU A 471 21.78 -24.58 -19.45
CA GLU A 471 22.99 -24.22 -20.18
C GLU A 471 22.99 -22.83 -20.78
N CYS A 472 21.83 -22.26 -21.10
CA CYS A 472 21.75 -20.94 -21.73
C CYS A 472 20.70 -20.01 -21.11
N GLY A 473 19.97 -20.44 -20.10
CA GLY A 473 18.95 -19.65 -19.42
C GLY A 473 17.64 -19.46 -20.21
N CYS A 474 17.53 -19.98 -21.45
CA CYS A 474 16.35 -19.80 -22.28
C CYS A 474 15.09 -20.32 -21.59
N VAL A 475 14.04 -19.50 -21.57
CA VAL A 475 12.68 -19.84 -21.14
C VAL A 475 11.77 -19.74 -22.36
N PRO A 476 10.91 -20.74 -22.65
CA PRO A 476 9.95 -20.67 -23.74
C PRO A 476 8.98 -19.49 -23.59
N GLU A 477 8.77 -18.74 -24.65
CA GLU A 477 7.88 -17.56 -24.68
C GLU A 477 6.73 -17.76 -25.66
N CYS A 478 5.62 -17.08 -25.42
CA CYS A 478 4.48 -17.10 -26.31
C CYS A 478 4.81 -16.32 -27.59
N PRO A 479 4.67 -16.91 -28.79
CA PRO A 479 4.99 -16.24 -30.05
C PRO A 479 4.04 -15.07 -30.39
N HIS A 480 2.91 -14.92 -29.66
CA HIS A 480 1.92 -13.87 -29.90
C HIS A 480 1.94 -12.78 -28.85
N CYS A 481 2.41 -13.08 -27.64
CA CYS A 481 2.36 -12.15 -26.50
C CYS A 481 3.75 -11.76 -26.00
N SER A 482 4.81 -12.40 -26.48
CA SER A 482 6.19 -12.21 -26.01
C SER A 482 6.36 -12.35 -24.49
N THR A 483 5.46 -13.12 -23.85
CA THR A 483 5.51 -13.41 -22.42
C THR A 483 5.95 -14.85 -22.19
N SER A 484 6.66 -15.10 -21.08
CA SER A 484 7.08 -16.44 -20.71
C SER A 484 5.88 -17.38 -20.53
N LEU A 485 6.03 -18.64 -20.99
CA LEU A 485 5.00 -19.67 -20.86
C LEU A 485 5.07 -20.32 -19.49
N THR A 486 3.92 -20.51 -18.86
CA THR A 486 3.80 -21.24 -17.60
C THR A 486 3.75 -22.75 -17.89
N TYR A 487 4.59 -23.50 -17.19
CA TYR A 487 4.61 -24.97 -17.28
C TYR A 487 3.65 -25.59 -16.26
N HIS A 488 2.72 -26.37 -16.76
CA HIS A 488 1.78 -27.15 -15.97
C HIS A 488 2.24 -28.62 -15.88
N GLU A 489 2.84 -28.98 -14.77
CA GLU A 489 3.47 -30.29 -14.55
C GLU A 489 2.48 -31.46 -14.71
N ARG A 490 1.23 -31.32 -14.23
CA ARG A 490 0.21 -32.38 -14.30
C ARG A 490 -0.23 -32.72 -15.74
N THR A 491 -0.25 -31.74 -16.61
CA THR A 491 -0.70 -31.85 -18.00
C THR A 491 0.45 -31.87 -19.00
N HIS A 492 1.69 -31.71 -18.51
CA HIS A 492 2.90 -31.54 -19.32
C HIS A 492 2.70 -30.54 -20.45
N SER A 493 2.10 -29.41 -20.13
CA SER A 493 1.77 -28.36 -21.09
C SER A 493 2.38 -27.01 -20.73
N LEU A 494 2.64 -26.22 -21.75
CA LEU A 494 3.06 -24.82 -21.69
C LEU A 494 1.87 -23.95 -22.05
N VAL A 495 1.49 -23.01 -21.18
CA VAL A 495 0.29 -22.17 -21.33
C VAL A 495 0.66 -20.71 -21.30
N CYS A 496 0.16 -19.94 -22.25
CA CYS A 496 0.17 -18.50 -22.21
C CYS A 496 -1.09 -18.00 -21.48
N HIS A 497 -0.92 -17.43 -20.30
CA HIS A 497 -2.06 -16.92 -19.52
C HIS A 497 -2.55 -15.53 -19.97
N SER A 498 -1.88 -14.89 -20.94
CA SER A 498 -2.37 -13.65 -21.54
C SER A 498 -3.39 -13.93 -22.66
N CYS A 499 -3.12 -14.88 -23.57
CA CYS A 499 -4.00 -15.17 -24.70
C CYS A 499 -4.68 -16.55 -24.64
N GLY A 500 -4.40 -17.36 -23.62
CA GLY A 500 -5.01 -18.68 -23.41
C GLY A 500 -4.48 -19.81 -24.30
N ARG A 501 -3.51 -19.56 -25.19
CA ARG A 501 -2.94 -20.59 -26.06
C ARG A 501 -2.12 -21.59 -25.25
N GLN A 502 -2.21 -22.85 -25.68
CA GLN A 502 -1.57 -23.98 -25.01
C GLN A 502 -0.80 -24.84 -26.00
N TRP A 503 0.35 -25.34 -25.58
CA TRP A 503 1.19 -26.27 -26.33
C TRP A 503 1.57 -27.46 -25.45
N SER A 504 1.68 -28.63 -26.05
CA SER A 504 2.29 -29.79 -25.36
C SER A 504 3.78 -29.49 -25.15
N GLN A 505 4.33 -29.85 -24.00
CA GLN A 505 5.77 -29.76 -23.70
C GLN A 505 6.62 -30.48 -24.77
N HIS A 506 6.11 -31.58 -25.31
CA HIS A 506 6.81 -32.38 -26.32
C HIS A 506 6.70 -31.83 -27.75
N ALA A 507 5.78 -30.89 -27.98
CA ALA A 507 5.55 -30.30 -29.31
C ALA A 507 6.08 -28.84 -29.38
N TYR A 508 6.30 -28.21 -28.26
CA TYR A 508 6.75 -26.82 -28.20
C TYR A 508 7.74 -26.62 -27.03
N PRO A 509 8.79 -25.87 -27.17
CA PRO A 509 9.17 -25.13 -28.39
C PRO A 509 9.85 -25.97 -29.45
N ASN A 510 10.19 -27.22 -29.13
CA ASN A 510 10.88 -28.15 -30.01
C ASN A 510 10.35 -29.57 -29.80
N PRO A 511 10.00 -30.32 -30.85
CA PRO A 511 9.47 -31.69 -30.77
C PRO A 511 10.35 -32.70 -29.98
N SER A 512 11.65 -32.42 -29.85
CA SER A 512 12.59 -33.26 -29.08
C SER A 512 12.69 -32.92 -27.59
N SER A 513 11.88 -31.97 -27.06
CA SER A 513 11.96 -31.44 -25.69
C SER A 513 13.32 -30.82 -25.36
N THR A 514 14.03 -30.36 -26.38
CA THR A 514 15.34 -29.68 -26.24
C THR A 514 15.16 -28.18 -26.21
N CYS A 515 16.15 -27.47 -25.74
CA CYS A 515 16.15 -26.00 -25.71
C CYS A 515 16.03 -25.42 -27.13
N PRO A 516 15.09 -24.50 -27.39
CA PRO A 516 14.94 -23.88 -28.72
C PRO A 516 16.12 -22.99 -29.10
N ASN A 517 16.90 -22.52 -28.13
CA ASN A 517 18.00 -21.61 -28.35
C ASN A 517 19.34 -22.35 -28.57
N CYS A 518 19.67 -23.35 -27.75
CA CYS A 518 20.99 -24.01 -27.79
C CYS A 518 20.92 -25.52 -28.02
N GLY A 519 19.75 -26.12 -28.19
CA GLY A 519 19.57 -27.57 -28.43
C GLY A 519 19.80 -28.46 -27.20
N SER A 520 20.12 -27.89 -26.05
CA SER A 520 20.41 -28.64 -24.81
C SER A 520 19.21 -29.45 -24.34
N ARG A 521 19.50 -30.63 -23.78
CA ARG A 521 18.48 -31.50 -23.13
C ARG A 521 18.21 -31.12 -21.67
N TYR A 522 18.96 -30.15 -21.09
CA TYR A 522 18.81 -29.76 -19.70
C TYR A 522 17.74 -28.68 -19.51
N MET A 523 16.55 -28.95 -20.05
CA MET A 523 15.34 -28.19 -19.76
C MET A 523 14.68 -28.73 -18.48
N GLY A 524 14.45 -27.88 -17.51
CA GLY A 524 13.85 -28.30 -16.25
C GLY A 524 13.02 -27.21 -15.59
N ALA A 525 12.05 -27.61 -14.76
CA ALA A 525 11.32 -26.70 -13.91
C ALA A 525 12.28 -25.98 -12.96
N TYR A 526 12.08 -24.68 -12.80
CA TYR A 526 13.00 -23.82 -12.03
C TYR A 526 12.34 -23.28 -10.76
N GLY A 527 13.03 -23.43 -9.62
CA GLY A 527 12.65 -22.87 -8.34
C GLY A 527 13.59 -23.37 -7.21
N VAL A 528 14.18 -22.49 -6.45
CA VAL A 528 14.97 -22.83 -5.26
C VAL A 528 14.24 -22.31 -4.02
N GLY A 529 13.97 -23.19 -3.05
CA GLY A 529 13.33 -22.82 -1.78
C GLY A 529 14.35 -22.26 -0.75
N THR A 530 13.90 -21.40 0.17
CA THR A 530 14.73 -20.83 1.26
C THR A 530 15.38 -21.91 2.12
N GLN A 531 14.69 -23.04 2.33
CA GLN A 531 15.24 -24.17 3.10
C GLN A 531 16.48 -24.76 2.43
N ARG A 532 16.41 -25.01 1.11
CA ARG A 532 17.56 -25.54 0.38
C ARG A 532 18.75 -24.60 0.39
N VAL A 533 18.51 -23.29 0.31
CA VAL A 533 19.58 -22.26 0.43
C VAL A 533 20.21 -22.32 1.82
N GLU A 534 19.41 -22.44 2.87
CA GLU A 534 19.90 -22.59 4.25
C GLU A 534 20.74 -23.86 4.42
N ASP A 535 20.27 -25.00 3.89
CA ASP A 535 20.97 -26.28 4.00
C ASP A 535 22.34 -26.24 3.27
N GLU A 536 22.37 -25.73 2.03
CA GLU A 536 23.64 -25.55 1.29
C GLU A 536 24.57 -24.53 1.97
N LEU A 537 24.01 -23.49 2.63
CA LEU A 537 24.80 -22.52 3.38
C LEU A 537 25.45 -23.11 4.62
N LYS A 538 24.75 -23.98 5.36
CA LYS A 538 25.32 -24.75 6.49
C LYS A 538 26.45 -25.67 6.06
N LEU A 539 26.34 -26.26 4.85
CA LEU A 539 27.43 -27.05 4.29
C LEU A 539 28.65 -26.21 3.93
N LEU A 540 28.43 -24.97 3.46
CA LEU A 540 29.47 -24.06 3.05
C LEU A 540 30.22 -23.38 4.22
N LEU A 541 29.48 -22.92 5.24
CA LEU A 541 29.97 -22.09 6.34
C LEU A 541 30.17 -22.85 7.66
N GLY A 542 29.67 -24.11 7.72
CA GLY A 542 29.61 -24.92 8.93
C GLY A 542 28.25 -24.92 9.62
N SER A 543 27.99 -25.97 10.39
CA SER A 543 26.70 -26.15 11.09
C SER A 543 26.39 -25.05 12.11
N ASP A 544 27.42 -24.45 12.68
CA ASP A 544 27.34 -23.45 13.76
C ASP A 544 27.32 -22.00 13.25
N ALA A 545 27.35 -21.81 11.94
CA ALA A 545 27.27 -20.48 11.34
C ALA A 545 25.99 -19.74 11.73
N PRO A 546 26.06 -18.46 12.10
CA PRO A 546 24.89 -17.68 12.55
C PRO A 546 23.99 -17.31 11.37
N ILE A 547 23.18 -18.24 10.92
CA ILE A 547 22.24 -18.09 9.80
C ILE A 547 20.85 -17.74 10.35
N ILE A 548 20.31 -16.60 9.93
CA ILE A 548 19.00 -16.12 10.32
C ILE A 548 18.10 -16.11 9.09
N ARG A 549 16.98 -16.86 9.15
CA ARG A 549 16.03 -16.94 8.05
C ARG A 549 14.81 -16.06 8.33
N MET A 550 14.48 -15.19 7.36
CA MET A 550 13.33 -14.29 7.41
C MET A 550 12.45 -14.47 6.17
N ASP A 551 11.38 -15.25 6.31
CA ASP A 551 10.37 -15.47 5.29
C ASP A 551 8.96 -15.43 5.89
N ALA A 552 7.91 -15.64 5.07
CA ALA A 552 6.53 -15.56 5.52
C ALA A 552 6.21 -16.57 6.64
N ASP A 553 6.87 -17.74 6.65
CA ASP A 553 6.64 -18.80 7.62
C ASP A 553 7.27 -18.43 8.96
N THR A 554 8.49 -17.88 8.95
CA THR A 554 9.21 -17.48 10.17
C THR A 554 8.69 -16.19 10.79
N THR A 555 8.04 -15.31 10.02
CA THR A 555 7.53 -14.01 10.47
C THR A 555 6.01 -13.98 10.74
N ALA A 556 5.33 -15.12 10.74
CA ALA A 556 3.87 -15.20 10.89
C ALA A 556 3.35 -14.68 12.24
N LYS A 557 4.13 -14.76 13.31
CA LYS A 557 3.74 -14.28 14.64
C LYS A 557 4.00 -12.79 14.80
N LYS A 558 3.10 -12.11 15.53
CA LYS A 558 3.26 -10.67 15.85
C LYS A 558 4.56 -10.43 16.62
N GLY A 559 5.39 -9.49 16.12
CA GLY A 559 6.68 -9.13 16.75
C GLY A 559 7.87 -9.97 16.30
N GLU A 560 7.68 -11.12 15.66
CA GLU A 560 8.77 -12.01 15.25
C GLU A 560 9.71 -11.36 14.21
N HIS A 561 9.14 -10.59 13.30
CA HIS A 561 9.93 -9.82 12.34
C HIS A 561 10.94 -8.89 13.03
N GLN A 562 10.50 -8.14 14.02
CA GLN A 562 11.37 -7.22 14.78
C GLN A 562 12.44 -7.99 15.58
N ARG A 563 12.03 -9.08 16.23
CA ARG A 563 12.95 -9.94 17.00
C ARG A 563 14.09 -10.51 16.15
N LEU A 564 13.77 -10.98 14.93
CA LEU A 564 14.77 -11.52 14.00
C LEU A 564 15.75 -10.45 13.54
N LEU A 565 15.28 -9.22 13.32
CA LEU A 565 16.15 -8.09 12.98
C LEU A 565 17.09 -7.70 14.13
N GLU A 566 16.59 -7.64 15.35
CA GLU A 566 17.39 -7.37 16.54
C GLU A 566 18.44 -8.47 16.76
N LEU A 567 18.06 -9.73 16.55
CA LEU A 567 19.00 -10.85 16.61
C LEU A 567 20.10 -10.71 15.55
N PHE A 568 19.74 -10.36 14.31
CA PHE A 568 20.71 -10.12 13.23
C PHE A 568 21.64 -8.96 13.57
N ASP A 569 21.09 -7.89 14.12
CA ASP A 569 21.88 -6.72 14.51
C ASP A 569 22.86 -7.02 15.64
N ALA A 570 22.46 -7.82 16.62
CA ALA A 570 23.29 -8.20 17.75
C ALA A 570 24.33 -9.28 17.45
N THR A 571 24.25 -9.99 16.31
CA THR A 571 25.11 -11.16 16.03
C THR A 571 26.21 -10.83 15.03
N PRO A 572 27.49 -10.79 15.42
CA PRO A 572 28.63 -10.63 14.50
C PRO A 572 28.72 -11.78 13.48
N GLY A 573 29.10 -11.47 12.25
CA GLY A 573 29.26 -12.47 11.19
C GLY A 573 27.96 -13.11 10.71
N ALA A 574 26.79 -12.62 11.15
CA ALA A 574 25.50 -13.21 10.81
C ALA A 574 25.17 -13.09 9.32
N VAL A 575 24.52 -14.14 8.80
CA VAL A 575 23.97 -14.21 7.44
C VAL A 575 22.46 -14.19 7.51
N LEU A 576 21.87 -13.11 7.03
CA LEU A 576 20.42 -12.98 6.91
C LEU A 576 19.94 -13.51 5.56
N ILE A 577 19.14 -14.58 5.56
CA ILE A 577 18.49 -15.10 4.35
C ILE A 577 17.05 -14.67 4.34
N GLY A 578 16.58 -14.12 3.22
CA GLY A 578 15.17 -13.83 3.13
C GLY A 578 14.70 -13.47 1.73
N THR A 579 13.41 -13.17 1.64
CA THR A 579 12.75 -12.76 0.41
C THR A 579 12.72 -11.23 0.30
N GLN A 580 11.87 -10.68 -0.53
CA GLN A 580 11.74 -9.22 -0.73
C GLN A 580 11.56 -8.40 0.57
N MET A 581 11.18 -9.04 1.68
CA MET A 581 11.05 -8.36 2.98
C MET A 581 12.38 -7.80 3.49
N ILE A 582 13.51 -8.45 3.16
CA ILE A 582 14.84 -7.99 3.58
C ILE A 582 15.42 -6.91 2.67
N ALA A 583 14.88 -6.76 1.46
CA ALA A 583 15.29 -5.70 0.54
C ALA A 583 14.83 -4.30 0.99
N LYS A 584 13.83 -4.23 1.88
CA LYS A 584 13.09 -3.01 2.23
C LYS A 584 13.20 -2.66 3.70
N GLY A 585 13.39 -1.37 3.99
CA GLY A 585 13.29 -0.83 5.36
C GLY A 585 14.43 -1.19 6.33
N LEU A 586 15.45 -1.95 5.91
CA LEU A 586 16.58 -2.32 6.75
C LEU A 586 17.73 -1.34 6.59
N ASP A 587 18.27 -0.88 7.70
CA ASP A 587 19.43 0.03 7.75
C ASP A 587 20.47 -0.53 8.73
N PHE A 588 21.35 -1.39 8.20
CA PHE A 588 22.44 -2.00 8.97
C PHE A 588 23.79 -1.53 8.40
N PRO A 589 24.50 -0.65 9.12
CA PRO A 589 25.80 -0.13 8.67
C PRO A 589 26.88 -1.21 8.47
N ASP A 590 26.78 -2.31 9.22
CA ASP A 590 27.75 -3.41 9.22
C ASP A 590 27.53 -4.44 8.11
N VAL A 591 26.54 -4.26 7.25
CA VAL A 591 26.31 -5.15 6.09
C VAL A 591 27.29 -4.75 4.98
N THR A 592 28.31 -5.58 4.78
CA THR A 592 29.35 -5.39 3.76
C THR A 592 29.15 -6.26 2.53
N LEU A 593 28.36 -7.36 2.63
CA LEU A 593 28.03 -8.24 1.52
C LEU A 593 26.53 -8.38 1.32
N VAL A 594 26.10 -8.20 0.08
CA VAL A 594 24.77 -8.55 -0.38
C VAL A 594 24.86 -9.55 -1.52
N GLY A 595 24.24 -10.72 -1.36
CA GLY A 595 24.16 -11.76 -2.37
C GLY A 595 22.74 -11.93 -2.91
N VAL A 596 22.54 -11.85 -4.22
CA VAL A 596 21.29 -12.22 -4.87
C VAL A 596 21.45 -13.61 -5.45
N ILE A 597 20.75 -14.59 -4.86
CA ILE A 597 20.90 -16.00 -5.21
C ILE A 597 20.41 -16.31 -6.62
N ASN A 598 19.34 -15.61 -7.01
CA ASN A 598 18.72 -15.81 -8.33
C ASN A 598 17.94 -14.57 -8.74
N ALA A 599 18.47 -13.81 -9.69
CA ALA A 599 17.81 -12.64 -10.24
C ALA A 599 16.71 -12.98 -11.25
N ASP A 600 16.78 -14.15 -11.89
CA ASP A 600 15.96 -14.51 -13.05
C ASP A 600 14.51 -14.85 -12.69
N THR A 601 14.24 -15.28 -11.45
CA THR A 601 12.90 -15.78 -11.06
C THR A 601 11.81 -14.73 -11.27
N MET A 602 12.07 -13.47 -10.94
CA MET A 602 11.10 -12.39 -11.20
C MET A 602 11.08 -11.97 -12.65
N LEU A 603 12.23 -11.94 -13.30
CA LEU A 603 12.38 -11.51 -14.67
C LEU A 603 11.53 -12.35 -15.65
N LYS A 604 11.30 -13.62 -15.28
CA LYS A 604 10.55 -14.58 -16.09
C LYS A 604 9.10 -14.80 -15.69
N LEU A 605 8.56 -13.95 -14.83
CA LEU A 605 7.12 -13.96 -14.58
C LEU A 605 6.36 -13.51 -15.83
N PRO A 606 5.19 -14.09 -16.10
CA PRO A 606 4.34 -13.70 -17.24
C PRO A 606 3.62 -12.36 -16.94
N ASP A 607 4.37 -11.33 -16.64
CA ASP A 607 3.90 -9.98 -16.32
C ASP A 607 4.81 -8.97 -17.02
N PHE A 608 4.24 -8.04 -17.75
CA PHE A 608 5.00 -7.02 -18.49
C PHE A 608 5.87 -6.13 -17.58
N ARG A 609 5.57 -6.03 -16.27
CA ARG A 609 6.39 -5.33 -15.28
C ARG A 609 7.50 -6.18 -14.67
N ALA A 610 7.68 -7.41 -15.13
CA ALA A 610 8.65 -8.34 -14.53
C ALA A 610 10.08 -7.80 -14.54
N ALA A 611 10.50 -7.19 -15.65
CA ALA A 611 11.84 -6.60 -15.79
C ALA A 611 12.01 -5.35 -14.91
N GLU A 612 11.03 -4.45 -14.89
CA GLU A 612 11.04 -3.26 -14.03
C GLU A 612 11.11 -3.64 -12.55
N ARG A 613 10.26 -4.54 -12.09
CA ARG A 613 10.30 -5.02 -10.69
C ARG A 613 11.61 -5.72 -10.32
N THR A 614 12.23 -6.40 -11.28
CA THR A 614 13.53 -7.02 -11.07
C THR A 614 14.61 -5.96 -10.90
N PHE A 615 14.65 -4.98 -11.79
CA PHE A 615 15.57 -3.85 -11.71
C PHE A 615 15.41 -3.09 -10.39
N ASP A 616 14.18 -2.72 -10.02
CA ASP A 616 13.88 -2.00 -8.78
C ASP A 616 14.38 -2.76 -7.54
N LEU A 617 14.12 -4.07 -7.50
CA LEU A 617 14.57 -4.91 -6.40
C LEU A 617 16.08 -4.98 -6.32
N LEU A 618 16.77 -5.17 -7.45
CA LEU A 618 18.24 -5.27 -7.50
C LEU A 618 18.89 -3.95 -7.09
N GLU A 619 18.39 -2.81 -7.57
CA GLU A 619 18.87 -1.47 -7.17
C GLU A 619 18.63 -1.19 -5.68
N GLN A 620 17.46 -1.54 -5.14
CA GLN A 620 17.17 -1.38 -3.72
C GLN A 620 18.10 -2.21 -2.84
N VAL A 621 18.37 -3.46 -3.26
CA VAL A 621 19.24 -4.39 -2.54
C VAL A 621 20.70 -3.96 -2.66
N ALA A 622 21.13 -3.54 -3.85
CA ALA A 622 22.47 -2.98 -4.05
C ALA A 622 22.70 -1.76 -3.14
N GLY A 623 21.71 -0.89 -3.02
CA GLY A 623 21.77 0.28 -2.15
C GLY A 623 21.88 -0.03 -0.63
N ARG A 624 21.83 -1.31 -0.20
CA ARG A 624 21.93 -1.71 1.22
C ARG A 624 23.39 -1.97 1.64
N ALA A 625 24.24 -2.38 0.73
CA ALA A 625 25.65 -2.61 1.03
C ALA A 625 26.43 -1.30 1.17
N GLY A 626 27.39 -1.24 2.10
CA GLY A 626 28.32 -0.12 2.22
C GLY A 626 27.70 1.20 2.69
N ARG A 627 26.80 1.16 3.64
CA ARG A 627 26.22 2.36 4.29
C ARG A 627 27.08 2.91 5.43
N GLY A 628 27.96 2.09 5.97
CA GLY A 628 28.95 2.49 6.96
C GLY A 628 30.26 2.97 6.30
N GLU A 629 31.32 2.98 7.10
CA GLU A 629 32.67 3.37 6.65
C GLU A 629 33.32 2.32 5.74
N LYS A 630 32.85 1.08 5.74
CA LYS A 630 33.38 -0.03 4.96
C LYS A 630 32.75 -0.11 3.58
N PRO A 631 33.51 -0.35 2.51
CA PRO A 631 32.97 -0.52 1.17
C PRO A 631 32.08 -1.76 1.08
N GLY A 632 30.93 -1.63 0.48
CA GLY A 632 30.01 -2.74 0.25
C GLY A 632 30.30 -3.48 -1.04
N LYS A 633 30.03 -4.80 -1.05
CA LYS A 633 30.06 -5.63 -2.25
C LYS A 633 28.71 -6.28 -2.50
N VAL A 634 28.28 -6.29 -3.77
CA VAL A 634 27.04 -6.93 -4.20
C VAL A 634 27.38 -7.99 -5.24
N ILE A 635 26.90 -9.23 -5.04
CA ILE A 635 27.06 -10.31 -6.01
C ILE A 635 25.70 -10.77 -6.46
N ILE A 636 25.41 -10.62 -7.75
CA ILE A 636 24.16 -11.00 -8.38
C ILE A 636 24.40 -12.26 -9.22
N GLN A 637 23.73 -13.35 -8.89
CA GLN A 637 23.76 -14.59 -9.66
C GLN A 637 22.60 -14.63 -10.65
N SER A 638 22.88 -14.82 -11.94
CA SER A 638 21.88 -14.84 -13.01
C SER A 638 22.30 -15.76 -14.14
N TYR A 639 21.32 -16.41 -14.77
CA TYR A 639 21.46 -17.10 -16.06
C TYR A 639 21.34 -16.13 -17.25
N TRP A 640 20.85 -14.91 -17.00
CA TRP A 640 20.66 -13.84 -17.98
C TRP A 640 21.45 -12.60 -17.63
N SER A 641 22.71 -12.79 -17.33
CA SER A 641 23.65 -11.75 -16.87
C SER A 641 23.72 -10.51 -17.77
N THR A 642 23.40 -10.67 -19.06
CA THR A 642 23.40 -9.58 -20.07
C THR A 642 22.07 -8.87 -20.20
N HIS A 643 21.01 -9.30 -19.50
CA HIS A 643 19.70 -8.64 -19.58
C HIS A 643 19.80 -7.17 -19.12
N PRO A 644 19.20 -6.19 -19.83
CA PRO A 644 19.33 -4.77 -19.51
C PRO A 644 18.99 -4.43 -18.04
N ALA A 645 17.95 -5.05 -17.46
CA ALA A 645 17.57 -4.86 -16.07
C ALA A 645 18.66 -5.31 -15.06
N ILE A 646 19.54 -6.24 -15.42
CA ILE A 646 20.64 -6.71 -14.58
C ILE A 646 21.91 -5.91 -14.86
N ALA A 647 22.23 -5.73 -16.13
CA ALA A 647 23.42 -5.01 -16.56
C ALA A 647 23.44 -3.55 -16.09
N SER A 648 22.30 -2.88 -16.09
CA SER A 648 22.17 -1.49 -15.65
C SER A 648 22.44 -1.30 -14.15
N VAL A 649 22.20 -2.31 -13.31
CA VAL A 649 22.56 -2.28 -11.88
C VAL A 649 24.06 -2.28 -11.67
N VAL A 650 24.82 -2.97 -12.54
CA VAL A 650 26.31 -3.03 -12.45
C VAL A 650 26.94 -1.67 -12.69
N THR A 651 26.40 -0.94 -13.66
CA THR A 651 26.94 0.38 -14.07
C THR A 651 26.33 1.52 -13.27
N HIS A 652 25.32 1.26 -12.45
CA HIS A 652 24.50 2.29 -11.81
C HIS A 652 23.89 3.31 -12.81
N ASP A 653 23.78 2.92 -14.09
CA ASP A 653 23.13 3.69 -15.14
C ASP A 653 21.88 2.95 -15.63
N ARG A 654 20.72 3.44 -15.23
CA ARG A 654 19.43 2.86 -15.55
C ARG A 654 18.91 3.20 -16.96
N ARG A 655 19.51 4.17 -17.65
CA ARG A 655 19.05 4.62 -18.98
C ARG A 655 18.98 3.49 -19.99
N PRO A 656 19.99 2.62 -20.14
CA PRO A 656 19.91 1.51 -21.10
C PRO A 656 18.75 0.55 -20.84
N PHE A 657 18.44 0.30 -19.58
CA PHE A 657 17.27 -0.52 -19.21
C PHE A 657 15.96 0.19 -19.53
N PHE A 658 15.82 1.46 -19.15
CA PHE A 658 14.59 2.21 -19.39
C PHE A 658 14.28 2.39 -20.86
N ASP A 659 15.27 2.67 -21.68
CA ASP A 659 15.11 2.80 -23.12
C ASP A 659 14.66 1.49 -23.78
N ALA A 660 15.25 0.35 -23.36
CA ALA A 660 14.87 -0.97 -23.83
C ALA A 660 13.43 -1.32 -23.41
N GLU A 661 13.10 -1.14 -22.13
CA GLU A 661 11.79 -1.49 -21.57
C GLU A 661 10.68 -0.60 -22.14
N LEU A 662 10.90 0.71 -22.29
CA LEU A 662 9.92 1.60 -22.94
C LEU A 662 9.68 1.25 -24.40
N LYS A 663 10.71 0.79 -25.11
CA LYS A 663 10.56 0.31 -26.48
C LYS A 663 9.66 -0.93 -26.54
N GLU A 664 9.93 -1.94 -25.71
CA GLU A 664 9.12 -3.16 -25.63
C GLU A 664 7.67 -2.86 -25.26
N ARG A 665 7.45 -1.99 -24.27
CA ARG A 665 6.10 -1.59 -23.85
C ARG A 665 5.34 -0.84 -24.93
N ARG A 666 6.03 -0.03 -25.74
CA ARG A 666 5.42 0.66 -26.87
C ARG A 666 5.00 -0.32 -27.95
N GLU A 667 5.88 -1.26 -28.32
CA GLU A 667 5.59 -2.30 -29.30
C GLU A 667 4.45 -3.22 -28.85
N GLY A 668 4.41 -3.56 -27.57
CA GLY A 668 3.37 -4.38 -26.97
C GLY A 668 2.10 -3.62 -26.57
N ALA A 669 2.00 -2.31 -26.80
CA ALA A 669 0.92 -1.47 -26.31
C ALA A 669 0.62 -1.68 -24.82
N TYR A 670 1.65 -1.60 -23.97
CA TYR A 670 1.53 -1.66 -22.52
C TYR A 670 1.68 -0.26 -21.86
N PRO A 671 1.24 -0.08 -20.61
CA PRO A 671 1.50 1.16 -19.88
C PRO A 671 3.00 1.53 -19.86
N PRO A 672 3.38 2.80 -20.09
CA PRO A 672 2.56 4.02 -20.07
C PRO A 672 1.86 4.39 -21.38
N PHE A 673 1.97 3.60 -22.45
CA PHE A 673 1.44 3.92 -23.79
C PHE A 673 -0.03 3.55 -23.97
N SER A 674 -0.57 2.75 -23.06
CA SER A 674 -1.97 2.35 -22.97
C SER A 674 -2.41 2.23 -21.51
N ARG A 675 -3.69 2.00 -21.29
CA ARG A 675 -4.23 1.51 -20.02
C ARG A 675 -4.45 0.00 -20.12
N LEU A 676 -4.20 -0.72 -19.03
CA LEU A 676 -4.39 -2.16 -18.98
C LEU A 676 -5.36 -2.53 -17.86
N SER A 677 -6.47 -3.14 -18.22
CA SER A 677 -7.47 -3.60 -17.25
C SER A 677 -7.63 -5.11 -17.27
N ASN A 678 -7.96 -5.67 -16.11
CA ASN A 678 -8.18 -7.10 -15.93
C ASN A 678 -9.63 -7.34 -15.46
N VAL A 679 -10.39 -8.09 -16.25
CA VAL A 679 -11.74 -8.55 -15.88
C VAL A 679 -11.64 -10.00 -15.45
N LEU A 680 -11.76 -10.25 -14.15
CA LEU A 680 -11.60 -11.58 -13.55
C LEU A 680 -12.96 -12.19 -13.21
N PHE A 681 -13.17 -13.44 -13.59
CA PHE A 681 -14.34 -14.26 -13.28
C PHE A 681 -13.95 -15.45 -12.43
N TRP A 682 -14.77 -15.78 -11.43
CA TRP A 682 -14.56 -17.01 -10.66
C TRP A 682 -15.86 -17.59 -10.10
N GLY A 683 -15.92 -18.91 -10.00
CA GLY A 683 -17.07 -19.65 -9.48
C GLY A 683 -16.79 -21.14 -9.35
N ALA A 684 -17.74 -21.87 -8.75
CA ALA A 684 -17.62 -23.33 -8.55
C ALA A 684 -17.80 -24.12 -9.84
N SER A 685 -18.57 -23.60 -10.81
CA SER A 685 -18.84 -24.25 -12.09
C SER A 685 -17.93 -23.68 -13.20
N GLU A 686 -17.04 -24.50 -13.73
CA GLU A 686 -16.17 -24.11 -14.84
C GLU A 686 -16.99 -23.69 -16.09
N LYS A 687 -18.03 -24.44 -16.41
CA LYS A 687 -18.90 -24.18 -17.56
C LYS A 687 -19.56 -22.79 -17.47
N GLU A 688 -20.06 -22.43 -16.27
CA GLU A 688 -20.73 -21.13 -16.07
C GLU A 688 -19.71 -19.98 -16.04
N VAL A 689 -18.52 -20.18 -15.43
CA VAL A 689 -17.43 -19.19 -15.47
C VAL A 689 -17.01 -18.89 -16.92
N ARG A 690 -16.89 -19.95 -17.75
CA ARG A 690 -16.57 -19.81 -19.18
C ARG A 690 -17.67 -19.04 -19.90
N ARG A 691 -18.93 -19.43 -19.73
CA ARG A 691 -20.08 -18.79 -20.40
C ARG A 691 -20.16 -17.28 -20.09
N VAL A 692 -20.02 -16.88 -18.81
CA VAL A 692 -20.09 -15.49 -18.42
C VAL A 692 -18.87 -14.71 -18.94
N ALA A 693 -17.68 -15.32 -18.95
CA ALA A 693 -16.49 -14.69 -19.52
C ALA A 693 -16.62 -14.49 -21.04
N ASP A 694 -17.19 -15.47 -21.76
CA ASP A 694 -17.42 -15.36 -23.21
C ASP A 694 -18.48 -14.27 -23.52
N GLN A 695 -19.56 -14.16 -22.74
CA GLN A 695 -20.54 -13.07 -22.86
C GLN A 695 -19.92 -11.69 -22.64
N MET A 696 -19.02 -11.54 -21.66
CA MET A 696 -18.33 -10.28 -21.45
C MET A 696 -17.41 -9.92 -22.60
N ALA A 697 -16.69 -10.91 -23.15
CA ALA A 697 -15.85 -10.70 -24.31
C ALA A 697 -16.67 -10.24 -25.53
N GLU A 698 -17.81 -10.88 -25.78
CA GLU A 698 -18.75 -10.48 -26.85
C GLU A 698 -19.28 -9.06 -26.65
N ALA A 699 -19.68 -8.70 -25.44
CA ALA A 699 -20.14 -7.34 -25.10
C ALA A 699 -19.04 -6.29 -25.33
N LEU A 700 -17.80 -6.60 -24.95
CA LEU A 700 -16.65 -5.74 -25.18
C LEU A 700 -16.34 -5.59 -26.67
N HIS A 701 -16.31 -6.69 -27.43
CA HIS A 701 -16.09 -6.65 -28.88
C HIS A 701 -17.19 -5.84 -29.57
N THR A 702 -18.44 -6.07 -29.27
CA THR A 702 -19.57 -5.32 -29.85
C THR A 702 -19.41 -3.82 -29.64
N LYS A 703 -18.91 -3.40 -28.44
CA LYS A 703 -18.76 -2.00 -28.10
C LYS A 703 -17.48 -1.35 -28.60
N LEU A 704 -16.39 -2.10 -28.75
CA LEU A 704 -15.03 -1.56 -28.90
C LEU A 704 -14.36 -1.87 -30.24
N ASP A 705 -14.79 -2.89 -31.01
CA ASP A 705 -14.11 -3.29 -32.26
C ASP A 705 -14.06 -2.18 -33.32
N ALA A 706 -14.99 -1.24 -33.29
CA ALA A 706 -14.99 -0.08 -34.18
C ALA A 706 -14.09 1.08 -33.66
N GLN A 707 -13.51 0.96 -32.46
CA GLN A 707 -12.73 2.01 -31.81
C GLN A 707 -11.23 1.73 -31.92
N THR A 708 -10.48 2.71 -32.39
CA THR A 708 -9.02 2.60 -32.54
C THR A 708 -8.32 2.58 -31.19
N GLY A 709 -7.30 1.73 -31.04
CA GLY A 709 -6.43 1.67 -29.87
C GLY A 709 -6.94 0.78 -28.74
N TRP A 710 -8.03 0.04 -28.95
CA TRP A 710 -8.49 -0.99 -28.03
C TRP A 710 -8.05 -2.37 -28.47
N GLU A 711 -7.63 -3.21 -27.52
CA GLU A 711 -7.30 -4.61 -27.76
C GLU A 711 -7.89 -5.46 -26.62
N ILE A 712 -8.59 -6.53 -26.97
CA ILE A 712 -9.21 -7.47 -26.04
C ILE A 712 -8.49 -8.80 -26.16
N LEU A 713 -7.86 -9.27 -25.08
CA LEU A 713 -7.13 -10.53 -25.01
C LEU A 713 -7.85 -11.52 -24.10
N GLY A 714 -8.10 -12.69 -24.58
CA GLY A 714 -8.83 -13.75 -23.88
C GLY A 714 -10.29 -13.88 -24.39
N PRO A 715 -11.19 -14.55 -23.61
CA PRO A 715 -11.03 -15.06 -22.25
C PRO A 715 -9.99 -16.20 -22.11
N ALA A 716 -9.11 -16.08 -21.12
CA ALA A 716 -8.07 -17.06 -20.83
C ALA A 716 -8.16 -17.57 -19.39
N ASP A 717 -7.63 -18.76 -19.14
CA ASP A 717 -7.51 -19.28 -17.79
C ASP A 717 -6.41 -18.51 -17.04
N CYS A 718 -6.66 -18.13 -15.78
CA CYS A 718 -5.65 -17.50 -14.94
C CYS A 718 -4.46 -18.45 -14.69
N VAL A 719 -3.28 -17.92 -14.34
CA VAL A 719 -2.09 -18.69 -13.93
C VAL A 719 -2.44 -19.76 -12.89
N LYS A 720 -3.34 -19.43 -11.96
CA LYS A 720 -3.99 -20.36 -11.04
C LYS A 720 -5.43 -20.55 -11.50
N ALA A 721 -5.65 -21.47 -12.44
CA ALA A 721 -6.97 -21.71 -13.01
C ALA A 721 -8.02 -22.18 -11.99
N LYS A 722 -7.60 -22.74 -10.84
CA LYS A 722 -8.48 -23.16 -9.75
C LYS A 722 -7.88 -22.80 -8.40
N VAL A 723 -8.63 -22.09 -7.56
CA VAL A 723 -8.24 -21.70 -6.19
C VAL A 723 -9.41 -21.93 -5.23
N LYS A 724 -9.20 -22.68 -4.14
CA LYS A 724 -10.26 -23.02 -3.14
C LYS A 724 -11.54 -23.51 -3.83
N ASP A 725 -11.40 -24.48 -4.72
CA ASP A 725 -12.46 -25.09 -5.53
C ASP A 725 -13.25 -24.15 -6.46
N LYS A 726 -12.74 -22.94 -6.72
CA LYS A 726 -13.29 -22.00 -7.67
C LYS A 726 -12.43 -21.93 -8.92
N TYR A 727 -13.01 -22.14 -10.08
CA TYR A 727 -12.40 -21.93 -11.39
C TYR A 727 -12.26 -20.45 -11.66
N ARG A 728 -11.20 -20.04 -12.36
CA ARG A 728 -10.84 -18.64 -12.61
C ARG A 728 -10.49 -18.41 -14.07
N ARG A 729 -11.12 -17.41 -14.67
CA ARG A 729 -10.80 -16.93 -16.03
C ARG A 729 -10.70 -15.42 -16.04
N HIS A 730 -9.98 -14.88 -16.99
CA HIS A 730 -9.84 -13.45 -17.13
C HIS A 730 -9.87 -12.98 -18.59
N ILE A 731 -10.15 -11.68 -18.75
CA ILE A 731 -10.03 -10.93 -20.00
C ILE A 731 -9.14 -9.73 -19.71
N LEU A 732 -8.12 -9.52 -20.54
CA LEU A 732 -7.30 -8.34 -20.50
C LEU A 732 -7.78 -7.35 -21.55
N VAL A 733 -7.95 -6.09 -21.14
CA VAL A 733 -8.39 -5.01 -22.01
C VAL A 733 -7.31 -3.94 -22.02
N LYS A 734 -6.70 -3.72 -23.17
CA LYS A 734 -5.83 -2.57 -23.43
C LYS A 734 -6.66 -1.45 -24.02
N ALA A 735 -6.46 -0.23 -23.56
CA ALA A 735 -7.25 0.94 -23.92
C ALA A 735 -6.35 2.15 -24.18
N PRO A 736 -6.80 3.13 -24.96
CA PRO A 736 -6.13 4.42 -25.06
C PRO A 736 -5.95 5.07 -23.69
N VAL A 737 -4.87 5.84 -23.52
CA VAL A 737 -4.47 6.44 -22.25
C VAL A 737 -5.56 7.33 -21.64
N ASP A 738 -6.32 8.05 -22.49
CA ASP A 738 -7.37 8.98 -22.06
C ASP A 738 -8.76 8.33 -21.98
N ALA A 739 -8.87 7.02 -22.23
CA ALA A 739 -10.14 6.33 -22.24
C ALA A 739 -10.76 6.21 -20.83
N GLN A 740 -12.07 6.36 -20.73
CA GLN A 740 -12.87 6.14 -19.52
C GLN A 740 -13.20 4.65 -19.34
N VAL A 741 -12.18 3.86 -19.11
CA VAL A 741 -12.27 2.40 -19.11
C VAL A 741 -13.23 1.87 -18.06
N GLY A 742 -13.27 2.49 -16.87
CA GLY A 742 -14.12 2.05 -15.77
C GLY A 742 -15.61 2.13 -16.10
N GLU A 743 -16.06 3.17 -16.77
CA GLU A 743 -17.46 3.32 -17.21
C GLU A 743 -17.82 2.27 -18.26
N ILE A 744 -16.96 2.09 -19.28
CA ILE A 744 -17.16 1.09 -20.34
C ILE A 744 -17.27 -0.33 -19.78
N LEU A 745 -16.34 -0.70 -18.90
CA LEU A 745 -16.35 -2.01 -18.24
C LEU A 745 -17.61 -2.20 -17.37
N SER A 746 -18.05 -1.14 -16.69
CA SER A 746 -19.26 -1.17 -15.86
C SER A 746 -20.52 -1.36 -16.69
N GLU A 747 -20.63 -0.68 -17.83
CA GLU A 747 -21.75 -0.81 -18.75
C GLU A 747 -21.81 -2.22 -19.38
N CYS A 748 -20.68 -2.74 -19.88
CA CYS A 748 -20.61 -4.12 -20.39
C CYS A 748 -20.96 -5.14 -19.30
N ALA A 749 -20.48 -4.94 -18.06
CA ALA A 749 -20.79 -5.80 -16.92
C ALA A 749 -22.28 -5.75 -16.52
N ALA A 750 -22.96 -4.62 -16.72
CA ALA A 750 -24.38 -4.47 -16.43
C ALA A 750 -25.28 -5.24 -17.41
N SER A 751 -24.82 -5.42 -18.66
CA SER A 751 -25.56 -6.16 -19.70
C SER A 751 -25.50 -7.68 -19.56
N LEU A 752 -24.64 -8.22 -18.67
CA LEU A 752 -24.46 -9.66 -18.51
C LEU A 752 -25.65 -10.32 -17.80
N ASP A 753 -26.04 -11.48 -18.28
CA ASP A 753 -26.98 -12.37 -17.59
C ASP A 753 -26.30 -13.00 -16.35
N LYS A 754 -26.49 -12.36 -15.20
CA LYS A 754 -25.87 -12.74 -13.93
C LYS A 754 -26.64 -13.90 -13.30
N ARG A 755 -26.07 -15.10 -13.34
CA ARG A 755 -26.55 -16.21 -12.53
C ARG A 755 -25.90 -16.23 -11.15
N VAL A 756 -26.64 -16.74 -10.16
CA VAL A 756 -26.15 -16.92 -8.79
C VAL A 756 -24.93 -17.83 -8.79
N GLY A 757 -23.86 -17.43 -8.12
CA GLY A 757 -22.65 -18.22 -7.91
C GLY A 757 -21.43 -17.86 -8.76
N ILE A 758 -21.55 -16.94 -9.73
CA ILE A 758 -20.43 -16.39 -10.48
C ILE A 758 -20.08 -15.00 -9.95
N ASN A 759 -18.83 -14.84 -9.59
CA ASN A 759 -18.28 -13.56 -9.15
C ASN A 759 -17.45 -12.94 -10.27
N MET A 760 -17.45 -11.62 -10.33
CA MET A 760 -16.69 -10.83 -11.30
C MET A 760 -15.99 -9.67 -10.62
N THR A 761 -14.75 -9.45 -11.00
CA THR A 761 -13.96 -8.28 -10.59
C THR A 761 -13.54 -7.49 -11.82
N LEU A 762 -13.76 -6.19 -11.78
CA LEU A 762 -13.22 -5.22 -12.72
C LEU A 762 -12.02 -4.55 -12.08
N ASP A 763 -10.84 -4.68 -12.65
CA ASP A 763 -9.61 -4.09 -12.14
C ASP A 763 -8.99 -3.19 -13.21
N VAL A 764 -9.30 -1.90 -13.12
CA VAL A 764 -8.78 -0.88 -14.03
C VAL A 764 -7.37 -0.51 -13.61
N ASP A 765 -6.46 -0.36 -14.58
CA ASP A 765 -5.03 -0.18 -14.36
C ASP A 765 -4.45 -1.28 -13.45
N ALA A 766 -4.69 -2.53 -13.87
CA ALA A 766 -4.28 -3.72 -13.14
C ALA A 766 -2.76 -3.77 -12.93
N TYR A 767 -2.35 -4.05 -11.71
CA TYR A 767 -0.95 -4.09 -11.31
C TYR A 767 -0.40 -5.51 -11.17
N ASP A 768 -1.27 -6.48 -10.87
CA ASP A 768 -0.96 -7.90 -10.80
C ASP A 768 -1.84 -8.67 -11.79
N MET A 769 -1.21 -9.40 -12.69
CA MET A 769 -1.86 -10.16 -13.74
C MET A 769 -2.00 -11.65 -13.40
N MET A 770 -1.54 -12.12 -12.23
CA MET A 770 -1.48 -13.53 -11.85
C MET A 770 -2.69 -14.03 -11.04
#